data_bdcc4d890291a5fcf08b05083a00b8a2
#
_entry.id   bdcc4d890291a5fcf08b05083a00b8a2
#
_cell.length_a   1.000
_cell.length_b   1.000
_cell.length_c   1.000
_cell.angle_alpha   90.00
_cell.angle_beta   90.00
_cell.angle_gamma   90.00
#
_symmetry.space_group_name_H-M   'P 1'
#
loop_
_entity.id
_entity.type
_entity.pdbx_description
1 polymer ?
#
loop_
_entity_poly.entity_id
_entity_poly.type
_entity_poly.pdbx_seq_one_letter_code
_entity_poly.pdbx_strand_id
1 'polypeptide(L)'
;MPETSPPIGEAQTEPTEAKCPMVIKPPVEGGSNRDWWPNAVNLKILQKDPEVINPHPGFDYREAVQNLDVAALTADVDAVMTDSQDWWPADFGHYGPFFVRMTWHAAGTYRVADGRGGGGKGMQRFAPLNSWPDNVSLDKARRLLWPVKKKYGKQLSWSDLLVFAGNRALEKMGFTTAGFAFGRPDYWEPEEDVYWGAEHEWLGSQERYAGANGDRTKLENPLGASHMGLIYVNPEGPEGNPDPLAAATDIRETFGRMAMNDVETAALIVGGHTFGKTHGATEVENGPEPEAAPLESQGLGWANSGVGNETVSSGLEVTWTHTPTKWDNSFLEILYGNEWELVKSPAGAFQWQPKDGGWANSVPMAQGNGRTHPGMLTTDLTMRMDPGFEKITRRWLDHPEELAEEFAKAWFKLLHRDMGPVSRYLGPLVPKQTWLWQDIVPEGTPLSDADVATLKTAIADSGLTVSQLVSTAWKAAASYRNSDMRGGANGGRIRLQPQIGWESNETDELTPVIAKLEEIQGSAGVDVSFADLVVLGGVVGLEKAIKAAGFDVAVPFTSGRGDATQEQTDVESFAYLEPKADGFRNYVGKGLSLPAEYQLIDKANLLGLSAPEMTVLIGGLRVLDTNFGGTKLGVFTENPGALTNDFFVNLLDMGTKWAPSPADDGTYVGTDRASGAEKFTASRVDLLFGSNSQLRAFAEVYAEDEAKQKFVEDFVAAWTKVANSDLF
;
A
#
# COMPACT_ATOMS: atom_id res chain seq x y z
N MET A 1 74.57 -13.42 21.25
CA MET A 1 74.40 -12.05 21.68
C MET A 1 75.20 -11.18 20.77
N PRO A 2 74.65 -10.19 20.07
CA PRO A 2 73.44 -9.44 20.32
C PRO A 2 72.39 -9.47 19.16
N GLU A 3 71.18 -9.10 19.50
CA GLU A 3 70.03 -8.95 18.64
C GLU A 3 70.20 -7.81 17.61
N THR A 4 69.80 -8.04 16.38
CA THR A 4 69.60 -6.99 15.36
C THR A 4 68.14 -6.73 15.21
N SER A 5 67.71 -5.49 15.50
CA SER A 5 66.38 -4.94 15.26
C SER A 5 66.06 -4.88 13.74
N PRO A 6 64.85 -5.14 13.30
CA PRO A 6 64.47 -4.95 11.89
C PRO A 6 64.29 -3.46 11.56
N PRO A 7 64.43 -3.08 10.26
CA PRO A 7 64.31 -1.69 9.82
C PRO A 7 62.87 -1.20 9.88
N ILE A 8 62.74 0.08 10.25
CA ILE A 8 61.48 0.83 10.29
C ILE A 8 61.00 1.00 8.85
N GLY A 9 59.86 0.40 8.53
CA GLY A 9 59.19 0.61 7.26
C GLY A 9 58.63 2.02 7.15
N GLU A 10 58.81 2.62 5.95
CA GLU A 10 58.27 3.91 5.58
C GLU A 10 56.77 3.95 5.80
N ALA A 11 56.31 4.92 6.56
CA ALA A 11 54.90 5.23 6.74
C ALA A 11 54.31 5.71 5.40
N GLN A 12 53.46 4.94 4.78
CA GLN A 12 52.56 5.40 3.77
C GLN A 12 51.64 6.43 4.42
N THR A 13 51.76 7.68 4.03
CA THR A 13 50.80 8.74 4.36
C THR A 13 49.53 8.43 3.58
N GLU A 14 48.50 7.88 4.25
CA GLU A 14 47.16 7.92 3.73
C GLU A 14 46.74 9.37 3.44
N PRO A 15 46.00 9.62 2.36
CA PRO A 15 45.48 10.94 2.09
C PRO A 15 44.58 11.33 3.27
N THR A 16 44.93 12.43 3.95
CA THR A 16 44.09 13.01 4.97
C THR A 16 42.79 13.45 4.32
N GLU A 17 41.72 12.68 4.51
CA GLU A 17 40.37 13.16 4.27
C GLU A 17 40.21 14.51 4.98
N ALA A 18 39.84 15.53 4.20
CA ALA A 18 39.48 16.81 4.73
C ALA A 18 38.25 16.63 5.62
N LYS A 19 38.49 16.47 6.93
CA LYS A 19 37.39 16.42 7.89
C LYS A 19 36.66 17.74 7.78
N CYS A 20 35.43 17.69 7.30
CA CYS A 20 34.48 18.78 7.39
C CYS A 20 34.47 19.29 8.85
N PRO A 21 34.76 20.56 9.14
CA PRO A 21 35.01 21.01 10.51
C PRO A 21 33.76 21.10 11.39
N MET A 22 32.61 20.66 10.95
CA MET A 22 31.39 20.75 11.72
C MET A 22 30.49 19.51 11.54
N VAL A 23 30.95 18.35 12.01
CA VAL A 23 29.99 17.34 12.46
C VAL A 23 29.51 17.78 13.84
N ILE A 24 28.49 18.62 13.87
CA ILE A 24 27.75 18.89 15.11
C ILE A 24 26.97 17.63 15.38
N LYS A 25 27.44 16.82 16.34
CA LYS A 25 26.61 15.73 16.85
C LYS A 25 25.40 16.36 17.56
N PRO A 26 24.17 15.99 17.17
CA PRO A 26 23.01 16.54 17.85
C PRO A 26 23.09 16.21 19.35
N PRO A 27 22.67 17.11 20.25
CA PRO A 27 22.79 16.92 21.71
C PRO A 27 21.96 15.75 22.25
N VAL A 28 21.12 15.17 21.42
CA VAL A 28 20.26 14.00 21.69
C VAL A 28 20.64 12.78 20.84
N GLU A 29 21.89 12.73 20.36
CA GLU A 29 22.40 11.57 19.63
C GLU A 29 22.57 10.39 20.60
N GLY A 30 21.52 9.60 20.72
CA GLY A 30 21.53 8.28 21.35
C GLY A 30 20.94 7.29 20.38
N GLY A 31 21.30 6.01 20.47
CA GLY A 31 20.63 4.96 19.72
C GLY A 31 19.14 4.93 20.05
N SER A 32 18.31 4.56 19.07
CA SER A 32 16.89 4.29 19.30
C SER A 32 16.71 2.97 20.07
N ASN A 33 15.53 2.75 20.66
CA ASN A 33 15.23 1.46 21.28
C ASN A 33 15.38 0.28 20.30
N ARG A 34 15.18 0.49 18.98
CA ARG A 34 15.37 -0.54 17.96
C ARG A 34 16.84 -0.94 17.78
N ASP A 35 17.77 -0.04 18.03
CA ASP A 35 19.20 -0.35 17.94
C ASP A 35 19.63 -1.29 19.08
N TRP A 36 18.99 -1.18 20.25
CA TRP A 36 19.23 -2.04 21.42
C TRP A 36 18.41 -3.33 21.40
N TRP A 37 17.14 -3.26 20.95
CA TRP A 37 16.20 -4.38 20.92
C TRP A 37 15.53 -4.49 19.53
N PRO A 38 16.27 -4.92 18.51
CA PRO A 38 15.76 -4.94 17.12
C PRO A 38 14.57 -5.89 16.92
N ASN A 39 14.44 -6.90 17.79
CA ASN A 39 13.34 -7.86 17.77
C ASN A 39 12.10 -7.44 18.57
N ALA A 40 12.08 -6.23 19.15
CA ALA A 40 10.88 -5.69 19.77
C ALA A 40 9.86 -5.27 18.70
N VAL A 41 8.56 -5.46 19.00
CA VAL A 41 7.49 -5.00 18.09
C VAL A 41 7.55 -3.49 17.87
N ASN A 42 7.31 -3.05 16.64
CA ASN A 42 7.33 -1.64 16.29
C ASN A 42 5.93 -1.03 16.44
N LEU A 43 5.67 -0.39 17.58
CA LEU A 43 4.38 0.28 17.84
C LEU A 43 4.27 1.66 17.18
N LYS A 44 5.36 2.21 16.62
CA LYS A 44 5.30 3.51 15.93
C LYS A 44 4.42 3.47 14.68
N ILE A 45 4.35 2.33 14.00
CA ILE A 45 3.48 2.19 12.82
C ILE A 45 2.00 2.37 13.15
N LEU A 46 1.59 2.26 14.42
CA LEU A 46 0.24 2.53 14.90
C LEU A 46 -0.04 4.02 15.19
N GLN A 47 0.93 4.89 14.96
CA GLN A 47 0.83 6.35 15.13
C GLN A 47 0.93 7.07 13.77
N LYS A 48 0.52 6.42 12.71
CA LYS A 48 0.65 6.91 11.33
C LYS A 48 -0.10 8.23 11.14
N ASP A 49 0.60 9.23 10.56
CA ASP A 49 0.10 10.57 10.25
C ASP A 49 -0.72 11.19 11.41
N PRO A 50 -0.16 11.25 12.63
CA PRO A 50 -0.91 11.70 13.79
C PRO A 50 -1.28 13.18 13.65
N GLU A 51 -2.47 13.57 14.14
CA GLU A 51 -3.00 14.94 14.05
C GLU A 51 -2.00 16.00 14.56
N VAL A 52 -1.13 15.63 15.49
CA VAL A 52 -0.13 16.55 16.09
C VAL A 52 0.89 17.08 15.09
N ILE A 53 1.18 16.34 14.01
CA ILE A 53 2.09 16.79 12.93
C ILE A 53 1.34 17.41 11.74
N ASN A 54 0.02 17.32 11.70
CA ASN A 54 -0.79 17.87 10.63
C ASN A 54 -0.76 19.41 10.68
N PRO A 55 -0.20 20.12 9.67
CA PRO A 55 -0.16 21.58 9.66
C PRO A 55 -1.54 22.23 9.41
N HIS A 56 -2.57 21.42 9.14
CA HIS A 56 -3.94 21.85 8.88
C HIS A 56 -4.95 21.11 9.75
N PRO A 57 -4.87 21.18 11.09
CA PRO A 57 -5.73 20.42 11.98
C PRO A 57 -7.21 20.73 11.71
N GLY A 58 -8.05 19.69 11.67
CA GLY A 58 -9.49 19.82 11.39
C GLY A 58 -9.85 20.24 9.96
N PHE A 59 -8.90 20.23 9.02
CA PHE A 59 -9.16 20.53 7.62
C PHE A 59 -9.63 19.28 6.86
N ASP A 60 -10.84 19.33 6.31
CA ASP A 60 -11.36 18.27 5.43
C ASP A 60 -10.95 18.54 3.98
N TYR A 61 -9.98 17.76 3.50
CA TYR A 61 -9.53 17.84 2.11
C TYR A 61 -10.60 17.40 1.11
N ARG A 62 -11.40 16.39 1.45
CA ARG A 62 -12.44 15.86 0.55
C ARG A 62 -13.56 16.89 0.31
N GLU A 63 -13.93 17.65 1.33
CA GLU A 63 -14.85 18.79 1.18
C GLU A 63 -14.21 19.91 0.35
N ALA A 64 -12.97 20.25 0.64
CA ALA A 64 -12.27 21.34 -0.03
C ALA A 64 -12.06 21.10 -1.53
N VAL A 65 -11.67 19.88 -1.93
CA VAL A 65 -11.39 19.55 -3.34
C VAL A 65 -12.65 19.50 -4.20
N GLN A 66 -13.83 19.29 -3.63
CA GLN A 66 -15.11 19.37 -4.37
C GLN A 66 -15.36 20.78 -4.94
N ASN A 67 -14.79 21.82 -4.33
CA ASN A 67 -14.89 23.20 -4.76
C ASN A 67 -13.71 23.64 -5.64
N LEU A 68 -12.86 22.73 -6.07
CA LEU A 68 -11.70 23.03 -6.92
C LEU A 68 -12.16 23.41 -8.34
N ASP A 69 -11.64 24.52 -8.87
CA ASP A 69 -11.81 24.87 -10.29
C ASP A 69 -10.86 24.00 -11.13
N VAL A 70 -11.37 22.84 -11.53
CA VAL A 70 -10.62 21.86 -12.32
C VAL A 70 -10.25 22.38 -13.70
N ALA A 71 -11.07 23.27 -14.30
CA ALA A 71 -10.77 23.87 -15.59
C ALA A 71 -9.56 24.84 -15.51
N ALA A 72 -9.55 25.67 -14.46
CA ALA A 72 -8.41 26.55 -14.19
C ALA A 72 -7.13 25.73 -13.85
N LEU A 73 -7.25 24.68 -13.03
CA LEU A 73 -6.14 23.80 -12.72
C LEU A 73 -5.57 23.13 -13.99
N THR A 74 -6.45 22.66 -14.86
CA THR A 74 -6.05 22.06 -16.14
C THR A 74 -5.23 23.05 -16.98
N ALA A 75 -5.68 24.30 -17.10
CA ALA A 75 -4.98 25.32 -17.84
C ALA A 75 -3.60 25.66 -17.24
N ASP A 76 -3.50 25.71 -15.91
CA ASP A 76 -2.23 25.98 -15.22
C ASP A 76 -1.22 24.84 -15.40
N VAL A 77 -1.67 23.57 -15.29
CA VAL A 77 -0.80 22.40 -15.53
C VAL A 77 -0.36 22.34 -17.00
N ASP A 78 -1.27 22.64 -17.94
CA ASP A 78 -0.94 22.72 -19.37
C ASP A 78 0.13 23.77 -19.67
N ALA A 79 0.07 24.92 -19.00
CA ALA A 79 1.05 25.98 -19.17
C ALA A 79 2.46 25.54 -18.73
N VAL A 80 2.55 24.87 -17.57
CA VAL A 80 3.83 24.34 -17.08
C VAL A 80 4.46 23.35 -18.06
N MET A 81 3.66 22.53 -18.73
CA MET A 81 4.18 21.47 -19.62
C MET A 81 5.00 21.98 -20.79
N THR A 82 4.75 23.20 -21.26
CA THR A 82 5.40 23.80 -22.44
C THR A 82 6.26 25.01 -22.12
N ASP A 83 6.35 25.38 -20.83
CA ASP A 83 7.20 26.46 -20.34
C ASP A 83 8.57 25.91 -19.88
N SER A 84 9.45 25.65 -20.86
CA SER A 84 10.78 25.08 -20.60
C SER A 84 11.64 26.01 -19.75
N GLN A 85 12.14 25.51 -18.63
CA GLN A 85 12.97 26.28 -17.68
C GLN A 85 14.45 26.08 -17.95
N ASP A 86 15.22 27.16 -17.89
CA ASP A 86 16.68 27.14 -18.13
C ASP A 86 17.42 26.22 -17.13
N TRP A 87 16.92 26.11 -15.90
CA TRP A 87 17.51 25.27 -14.86
C TRP A 87 17.19 23.75 -15.04
N TRP A 88 16.18 23.41 -15.85
CA TRP A 88 15.82 22.06 -16.24
C TRP A 88 15.11 22.06 -17.61
N PRO A 89 15.85 22.15 -18.72
CA PRO A 89 15.26 22.22 -20.07
C PRO A 89 14.39 20.99 -20.40
N ALA A 90 13.22 21.25 -20.99
CA ALA A 90 12.29 20.20 -21.38
C ALA A 90 12.81 19.40 -22.57
N ASP A 91 12.77 18.07 -22.48
CA ASP A 91 13.03 17.21 -23.63
C ASP A 91 11.96 17.44 -24.69
N PHE A 92 12.37 17.58 -25.94
CA PHE A 92 11.48 17.86 -27.07
C PHE A 92 10.61 19.12 -26.86
N GLY A 93 11.01 20.02 -25.95
CA GLY A 93 10.25 21.23 -25.57
C GLY A 93 8.97 20.97 -24.79
N HIS A 94 8.81 19.79 -24.15
CA HIS A 94 7.57 19.42 -23.48
C HIS A 94 7.81 18.53 -22.25
N TYR A 95 7.37 18.94 -21.04
CA TYR A 95 7.51 18.16 -19.82
C TYR A 95 6.49 17.02 -19.67
N GLY A 96 5.55 16.87 -20.60
CA GLY A 96 4.51 15.84 -20.51
C GLY A 96 5.04 14.43 -20.25
N PRO A 97 6.02 13.92 -21.03
CA PRO A 97 6.60 12.59 -20.78
C PRO A 97 7.23 12.48 -19.37
N PHE A 98 7.85 13.57 -18.89
CA PHE A 98 8.43 13.63 -17.55
C PHE A 98 7.36 13.54 -16.44
N PHE A 99 6.21 14.19 -16.64
CA PHE A 99 5.07 14.07 -15.71
C PHE A 99 4.39 12.71 -15.79
N VAL A 100 4.30 12.08 -16.98
CA VAL A 100 3.82 10.70 -17.09
C VAL A 100 4.70 9.75 -16.27
N ARG A 101 6.04 9.87 -16.39
CA ARG A 101 6.97 9.07 -15.59
C ARG A 101 6.81 9.34 -14.08
N MET A 102 6.71 10.60 -13.66
CA MET A 102 6.49 10.96 -12.26
C MET A 102 5.22 10.31 -11.70
N THR A 103 4.14 10.38 -12.44
CA THR A 103 2.84 9.79 -12.06
C THR A 103 2.92 8.27 -12.00
N TRP A 104 3.53 7.64 -13.00
CA TRP A 104 3.77 6.20 -13.00
C TRP A 104 4.55 5.76 -11.76
N HIS A 105 5.64 6.46 -11.42
CA HIS A 105 6.48 6.15 -10.28
C HIS A 105 5.83 6.49 -8.92
N ALA A 106 4.83 7.37 -8.90
CA ALA A 106 4.02 7.59 -7.70
C ALA A 106 3.00 6.45 -7.49
N ALA A 107 2.29 6.07 -8.56
CA ALA A 107 1.21 5.08 -8.49
C ALA A 107 1.72 3.62 -8.53
N GLY A 108 2.82 3.36 -9.25
CA GLY A 108 3.37 2.02 -9.49
C GLY A 108 4.00 1.33 -8.26
N THR A 109 4.08 2.01 -7.13
CA THR A 109 4.50 1.42 -5.85
C THR A 109 3.38 0.64 -5.15
N TYR A 110 2.13 0.71 -5.63
CA TYR A 110 0.99 -0.01 -5.05
C TYR A 110 1.19 -1.53 -5.07
N ARG A 111 0.80 -2.19 -3.98
CA ARG A 111 0.85 -3.64 -3.81
C ARG A 111 -0.51 -4.18 -3.41
N VAL A 112 -1.07 -5.08 -4.22
CA VAL A 112 -2.38 -5.68 -3.95
C VAL A 112 -2.38 -6.56 -2.69
N ALA A 113 -1.22 -7.13 -2.33
CA ALA A 113 -1.10 -8.06 -1.20
C ALA A 113 -1.44 -7.43 0.15
N ASP A 114 -1.05 -6.17 0.37
CA ASP A 114 -1.31 -5.43 1.61
C ASP A 114 -1.92 -4.04 1.39
N GLY A 115 -2.18 -3.64 0.14
CA GLY A 115 -2.75 -2.35 -0.22
C GLY A 115 -1.85 -1.14 0.02
N ARG A 116 -0.58 -1.36 0.40
CA ARG A 116 0.38 -0.27 0.67
C ARG A 116 1.02 0.22 -0.62
N GLY A 117 1.70 1.36 -0.53
CA GLY A 117 2.23 2.07 -1.69
C GLY A 117 1.15 2.87 -2.42
N GLY A 118 1.40 3.17 -3.70
CA GLY A 118 0.48 3.93 -4.54
C GLY A 118 0.63 5.46 -4.45
N GLY A 119 -0.19 6.16 -5.22
CA GLY A 119 -0.19 7.62 -5.30
C GLY A 119 -1.01 8.32 -4.21
N GLY A 120 -1.76 7.55 -3.43
CA GLY A 120 -2.86 8.04 -2.57
C GLY A 120 -2.47 8.95 -1.40
N LYS A 121 -1.16 9.06 -1.07
CA LYS A 121 -0.66 9.79 0.10
C LYS A 121 0.46 10.79 -0.25
N GLY A 122 0.89 10.85 -1.51
CA GLY A 122 1.95 11.72 -1.99
C GLY A 122 3.35 11.35 -1.48
N MET A 123 3.62 10.07 -1.24
CA MET A 123 4.83 9.56 -0.60
C MET A 123 6.11 9.75 -1.42
N GLN A 124 6.02 9.97 -2.73
CA GLN A 124 7.18 10.29 -3.58
C GLN A 124 7.93 11.57 -3.12
N ARG A 125 7.33 12.39 -2.25
CA ARG A 125 7.98 13.57 -1.65
C ARG A 125 8.98 13.21 -0.56
N PHE A 126 8.89 12.03 0.03
CA PHE A 126 9.58 11.61 1.25
C PHE A 126 10.55 10.45 1.00
N ALA A 127 11.53 10.33 1.90
CA ALA A 127 12.37 9.14 1.97
C ALA A 127 11.50 7.87 2.22
N PRO A 128 11.88 6.70 1.69
CA PRO A 128 13.03 6.48 0.80
C PRO A 128 12.73 6.79 -0.67
N LEU A 129 11.46 6.97 -1.05
CA LEU A 129 11.00 7.05 -2.44
C LEU A 129 11.60 8.24 -3.20
N ASN A 130 11.75 9.40 -2.53
CA ASN A 130 12.35 10.57 -3.17
C ASN A 130 13.82 10.37 -3.57
N SER A 131 14.49 9.36 -2.99
CA SER A 131 15.91 9.08 -3.16
C SER A 131 16.22 7.73 -3.80
N TRP A 132 15.21 6.99 -4.26
CA TRP A 132 15.42 5.76 -4.99
C TRP A 132 16.11 6.00 -6.34
N PRO A 133 17.04 5.12 -6.78
CA PRO A 133 17.69 5.22 -8.09
C PRO A 133 16.70 5.31 -9.25
N ASP A 134 15.59 4.56 -9.19
CA ASP A 134 14.56 4.59 -10.22
C ASP A 134 13.78 5.92 -10.27
N ASN A 135 13.87 6.74 -9.23
CA ASN A 135 13.26 8.06 -9.13
C ASN A 135 14.21 9.22 -9.47
N VAL A 136 15.38 8.92 -10.07
CA VAL A 136 16.33 9.95 -10.48
C VAL A 136 15.63 11.07 -11.25
N SER A 137 15.92 12.29 -10.85
CA SER A 137 15.42 13.57 -11.42
C SER A 137 13.93 13.86 -11.19
N LEU A 138 13.11 13.01 -10.57
CA LEU A 138 11.70 13.30 -10.31
C LEU A 138 11.48 14.38 -9.23
N ASP A 139 12.48 14.69 -8.42
CA ASP A 139 12.51 15.88 -7.57
C ASP A 139 12.35 17.16 -8.38
N LYS A 140 12.94 17.24 -9.61
CA LYS A 140 12.75 18.35 -10.55
C LYS A 140 11.33 18.41 -11.10
N ALA A 141 10.72 17.26 -11.42
CA ALA A 141 9.32 17.21 -11.86
C ALA A 141 8.37 17.82 -10.81
N ARG A 142 8.56 17.47 -9.54
CA ARG A 142 7.81 18.07 -8.42
C ARG A 142 8.10 19.56 -8.29
N ARG A 143 9.35 19.99 -8.45
CA ARG A 143 9.73 21.42 -8.37
C ARG A 143 9.10 22.24 -9.50
N LEU A 144 8.99 21.69 -10.70
CA LEU A 144 8.29 22.32 -11.84
C LEU A 144 6.80 22.53 -11.54
N LEU A 145 6.16 21.67 -10.77
CA LEU A 145 4.76 21.81 -10.38
C LEU A 145 4.53 22.74 -9.16
N TRP A 146 5.60 23.19 -8.50
CA TRP A 146 5.47 24.06 -7.32
C TRP A 146 4.64 25.34 -7.56
N PRO A 147 4.77 26.08 -8.69
CA PRO A 147 3.93 27.25 -8.95
C PRO A 147 2.43 26.92 -8.93
N VAL A 148 2.04 25.78 -9.47
CA VAL A 148 0.64 25.29 -9.43
C VAL A 148 0.24 24.97 -7.99
N LYS A 149 1.00 24.13 -7.29
CA LYS A 149 0.72 23.80 -5.89
C LYS A 149 0.62 25.04 -5.00
N LYS A 150 1.53 26.01 -5.18
CA LYS A 150 1.53 27.29 -4.45
C LYS A 150 0.23 28.08 -4.69
N LYS A 151 -0.29 28.08 -5.93
CA LYS A 151 -1.51 28.82 -6.30
C LYS A 151 -2.75 28.23 -5.61
N TYR A 152 -2.91 26.90 -5.61
CA TYR A 152 -4.09 26.21 -5.07
C TYR A 152 -3.97 25.92 -3.57
N GLY A 153 -2.78 25.95 -3.01
CA GLY A 153 -2.54 25.75 -1.57
C GLY A 153 -3.11 24.44 -1.05
N LYS A 154 -3.83 24.50 0.07
CA LYS A 154 -4.41 23.31 0.70
C LYS A 154 -5.62 22.71 -0.03
N GLN A 155 -6.23 23.45 -0.98
CA GLN A 155 -7.35 22.98 -1.79
C GLN A 155 -6.93 21.88 -2.79
N LEU A 156 -5.65 21.80 -3.12
CA LEU A 156 -5.07 20.77 -3.99
C LEU A 156 -3.93 20.08 -3.26
N SER A 157 -4.08 18.80 -2.92
CA SER A 157 -3.02 18.00 -2.31
C SER A 157 -1.87 17.76 -3.30
N TRP A 158 -0.67 17.49 -2.79
CA TRP A 158 0.40 16.96 -3.61
C TRP A 158 0.06 15.58 -4.17
N SER A 159 -0.63 14.73 -3.39
CA SER A 159 -1.12 13.44 -3.84
C SER A 159 -1.91 13.55 -5.14
N ASP A 160 -2.96 14.37 -5.14
CA ASP A 160 -3.77 14.55 -6.35
C ASP A 160 -3.00 15.25 -7.47
N LEU A 161 -2.16 16.25 -7.16
CA LEU A 161 -1.39 16.96 -8.19
C LEU A 161 -0.39 16.07 -8.91
N LEU A 162 0.33 15.19 -8.18
CA LEU A 162 1.32 14.28 -8.77
C LEU A 162 0.69 13.32 -9.79
N VAL A 163 -0.50 12.78 -9.48
CA VAL A 163 -1.17 11.84 -10.38
C VAL A 163 -2.01 12.56 -11.45
N PHE A 164 -2.60 13.71 -11.13
CA PHE A 164 -3.33 14.53 -12.10
C PHE A 164 -2.42 15.07 -13.21
N ALA A 165 -1.19 15.49 -12.87
CA ALA A 165 -0.24 16.04 -13.84
C ALA A 165 0.09 15.03 -14.96
N GLY A 166 0.29 13.74 -14.64
CA GLY A 166 0.53 12.72 -15.65
C GLY A 166 -0.72 12.36 -16.46
N ASN A 167 -1.89 12.30 -15.82
CA ASN A 167 -3.15 12.11 -16.53
C ASN A 167 -3.38 13.25 -17.55
N ARG A 168 -3.21 14.50 -17.11
CA ARG A 168 -3.34 15.66 -17.97
C ARG A 168 -2.26 15.71 -19.06
N ALA A 169 -1.05 15.25 -18.77
CA ALA A 169 0.02 15.15 -19.75
C ALA A 169 -0.33 14.25 -20.93
N LEU A 170 -0.89 13.07 -20.66
CA LEU A 170 -1.40 12.18 -21.72
C LEU A 170 -2.42 12.88 -22.60
N GLU A 171 -3.40 13.56 -22.00
CA GLU A 171 -4.43 14.29 -22.75
C GLU A 171 -3.85 15.43 -23.59
N LYS A 172 -2.89 16.19 -23.01
CA LYS A 172 -2.21 17.28 -23.73
C LYS A 172 -1.40 16.79 -24.91
N MET A 173 -0.86 15.58 -24.82
CA MET A 173 -0.15 14.91 -25.91
C MET A 173 -1.06 14.13 -26.87
N GLY A 174 -2.39 14.31 -26.76
CA GLY A 174 -3.37 13.80 -27.72
C GLY A 174 -3.96 12.43 -27.41
N PHE A 175 -3.69 11.86 -26.23
CA PHE A 175 -4.33 10.64 -25.76
C PHE A 175 -5.65 10.95 -25.05
N THR A 176 -6.66 10.10 -25.22
CA THR A 176 -7.93 10.22 -24.49
C THR A 176 -7.93 9.28 -23.31
N THR A 177 -7.82 9.83 -22.08
CA THR A 177 -7.88 9.05 -20.85
C THR A 177 -9.31 8.60 -20.52
N ALA A 178 -9.46 7.62 -19.63
CA ALA A 178 -10.79 7.20 -19.16
C ALA A 178 -11.43 8.20 -18.20
N GLY A 179 -10.67 9.16 -17.70
CA GLY A 179 -11.08 10.16 -16.74
C GLY A 179 -10.11 10.29 -15.56
N PHE A 180 -10.55 10.95 -14.49
CA PHE A 180 -9.76 11.17 -13.28
C PHE A 180 -10.66 11.44 -12.07
N ALA A 181 -10.26 10.91 -10.91
CA ALA A 181 -10.88 11.22 -9.63
C ALA A 181 -9.88 11.91 -8.69
N PHE A 182 -10.33 12.97 -8.05
CA PHE A 182 -9.67 13.61 -6.92
C PHE A 182 -10.10 12.98 -5.60
N GLY A 183 -9.45 13.37 -4.49
CA GLY A 183 -9.84 12.97 -3.14
C GLY A 183 -8.73 12.28 -2.34
N ARG A 184 -7.48 12.35 -2.79
CA ARG A 184 -6.28 11.83 -2.10
C ARG A 184 -5.73 12.91 -1.18
N PRO A 185 -5.81 12.77 0.16
CA PRO A 185 -5.22 13.74 1.08
C PRO A 185 -3.69 13.66 1.08
N ASP A 186 -3.04 14.71 1.54
CA ASP A 186 -1.60 14.68 1.81
C ASP A 186 -1.31 14.07 3.18
N TYR A 187 -0.24 13.28 3.29
CA TYR A 187 0.40 12.89 4.54
C TYR A 187 1.62 13.77 4.78
N TRP A 188 2.04 13.85 6.05
CA TRP A 188 3.05 14.83 6.50
C TRP A 188 4.32 14.20 7.03
N GLU A 189 4.45 12.89 6.92
CA GLU A 189 5.63 12.12 7.33
C GLU A 189 5.91 10.96 6.35
N PRO A 190 7.15 10.45 6.30
CA PRO A 190 7.47 9.21 5.58
C PRO A 190 6.68 8.01 6.10
N GLU A 191 6.36 7.05 5.24
CA GLU A 191 5.75 5.78 5.66
C GLU A 191 6.78 4.85 6.30
N GLU A 192 6.57 4.53 7.59
CA GLU A 192 7.38 3.54 8.31
C GLU A 192 6.77 2.13 8.30
N ASP A 193 5.54 1.99 7.86
CA ASP A 193 4.79 0.73 7.83
C ASP A 193 4.94 -0.05 6.52
N VAL A 194 5.70 0.47 5.56
CA VAL A 194 5.93 -0.16 4.27
C VAL A 194 7.27 -0.90 4.28
N TYR A 195 7.20 -2.23 4.12
CA TYR A 195 8.38 -3.05 3.95
C TYR A 195 8.83 -3.02 2.49
N TRP A 196 10.03 -2.50 2.23
CA TRP A 196 10.60 -2.35 0.89
C TRP A 196 11.65 -3.41 0.52
N GLY A 197 12.01 -4.26 1.46
CA GLY A 197 13.03 -5.31 1.32
C GLY A 197 14.04 -5.31 2.47
N ALA A 198 14.81 -6.39 2.58
CA ALA A 198 15.83 -6.56 3.59
C ALA A 198 17.20 -6.00 3.18
N GLU A 199 17.38 -5.70 1.91
CA GLU A 199 18.66 -5.23 1.34
C GLU A 199 19.01 -3.83 1.86
N HIS A 200 20.29 -3.61 2.10
CA HIS A 200 20.84 -2.32 2.53
C HIS A 200 21.57 -1.58 1.40
N GLU A 201 21.63 -2.18 0.21
CA GLU A 201 22.26 -1.61 -0.97
C GLU A 201 21.22 -1.46 -2.10
N TRP A 202 21.33 -0.36 -2.86
CA TRP A 202 20.50 -0.15 -4.03
C TRP A 202 20.75 -1.22 -5.09
N LEU A 203 19.70 -1.58 -5.81
CA LEU A 203 19.68 -2.58 -6.86
C LEU A 203 20.03 -4.01 -6.40
N GLY A 204 20.02 -4.29 -5.11
CA GLY A 204 20.10 -5.62 -4.57
C GLY A 204 18.85 -6.46 -4.89
N SER A 205 19.03 -7.74 -5.19
CA SER A 205 17.91 -8.62 -5.56
C SER A 205 17.98 -10.02 -4.95
N GLN A 206 19.17 -10.46 -4.51
CA GLN A 206 19.42 -11.86 -4.14
C GLN A 206 18.54 -12.38 -3.01
N GLU A 207 18.14 -11.52 -2.08
CA GLU A 207 17.32 -11.89 -0.92
C GLU A 207 15.81 -11.79 -1.18
N ARG A 208 15.41 -11.25 -2.34
CA ARG A 208 14.00 -11.01 -2.66
C ARG A 208 13.23 -12.22 -3.15
N TYR A 209 13.93 -13.26 -3.58
CA TYR A 209 13.30 -14.44 -4.14
C TYR A 209 13.32 -15.59 -3.13
N ALA A 210 12.15 -15.98 -2.64
CA ALA A 210 11.95 -17.04 -1.66
C ALA A 210 12.12 -18.47 -2.23
N GLY A 211 12.27 -18.60 -3.54
CA GLY A 211 12.43 -19.88 -4.23
C GLY A 211 13.82 -20.48 -4.05
N ALA A 212 13.91 -21.81 -3.86
CA ALA A 212 15.18 -22.51 -3.91
C ALA A 212 15.86 -22.28 -5.27
N ASN A 213 17.18 -22.01 -5.24
CA ASN A 213 18.00 -21.79 -6.45
C ASN A 213 17.61 -20.57 -7.30
N GLY A 214 17.06 -19.51 -6.69
CA GLY A 214 16.73 -18.27 -7.41
C GLY A 214 15.52 -18.39 -8.32
N ASP A 215 14.51 -19.15 -7.91
CA ASP A 215 13.23 -19.22 -8.61
C ASP A 215 12.55 -17.84 -8.61
N ARG A 216 12.68 -17.11 -9.71
CA ARG A 216 12.20 -15.73 -9.89
C ARG A 216 10.67 -15.62 -9.95
N THR A 217 9.94 -16.74 -9.94
CA THR A 217 8.47 -16.74 -9.83
C THR A 217 7.97 -16.59 -8.38
N LYS A 218 8.87 -16.50 -7.41
CA LYS A 218 8.55 -16.46 -5.98
C LYS A 218 9.22 -15.28 -5.28
N LEU A 219 8.96 -14.09 -5.78
CA LEU A 219 9.35 -12.86 -5.09
C LEU A 219 8.73 -12.84 -3.70
N GLU A 220 9.50 -12.44 -2.68
CA GLU A 220 9.02 -12.33 -1.31
C GLU A 220 7.75 -11.47 -1.20
N ASN A 221 6.79 -11.91 -0.43
CA ASN A 221 5.62 -11.10 -0.12
C ASN A 221 5.94 -10.17 1.08
N PRO A 222 5.55 -8.89 1.04
CA PRO A 222 4.66 -8.23 0.05
C PRO A 222 5.41 -7.40 -1.01
N LEU A 223 6.70 -7.63 -1.25
CA LEU A 223 7.51 -6.81 -2.17
C LEU A 223 6.85 -6.64 -3.55
N GLY A 224 6.93 -5.42 -4.10
CA GLY A 224 6.34 -5.07 -5.39
C GLY A 224 7.36 -4.97 -6.53
N ALA A 225 8.67 -5.03 -6.26
CA ALA A 225 9.72 -4.85 -7.25
C ALA A 225 10.81 -5.92 -7.16
N SER A 226 11.45 -6.22 -8.28
CA SER A 226 12.50 -7.23 -8.38
C SER A 226 13.81 -6.82 -7.70
N HIS A 227 14.03 -5.53 -7.47
CA HIS A 227 15.26 -4.98 -6.88
C HIS A 227 14.94 -3.86 -5.89
N MET A 228 15.80 -3.70 -4.88
CA MET A 228 15.72 -2.56 -3.96
C MET A 228 15.93 -1.25 -4.72
N GLY A 229 15.01 -0.31 -4.55
CA GLY A 229 15.09 1.01 -5.17
C GLY A 229 14.59 1.10 -6.61
N LEU A 230 14.06 0.01 -7.17
CA LEU A 230 13.24 0.02 -8.38
C LEU A 230 11.75 0.07 -8.04
N ILE A 231 10.95 0.62 -8.96
CA ILE A 231 9.49 0.62 -8.85
C ILE A 231 8.92 -0.74 -9.29
N TYR A 232 9.54 -1.39 -10.28
CA TYR A 232 9.04 -2.64 -10.88
C TYR A 232 10.17 -3.59 -11.32
N VAL A 233 10.78 -3.44 -12.50
CA VAL A 233 11.76 -4.36 -13.07
C VAL A 233 13.01 -3.65 -13.56
N ASN A 234 14.11 -4.39 -13.64
CA ASN A 234 15.33 -3.87 -14.28
C ASN A 234 15.11 -3.79 -15.81
N PRO A 235 15.19 -2.59 -16.43
CA PRO A 235 14.98 -2.43 -17.86
C PRO A 235 16.05 -3.08 -18.74
N GLU A 236 17.23 -3.38 -18.19
CA GLU A 236 18.28 -4.12 -18.87
C GLU A 236 18.01 -5.64 -18.92
N GLY A 237 17.01 -6.11 -18.18
CA GLY A 237 16.69 -7.52 -17.96
C GLY A 237 17.03 -8.00 -16.55
N PRO A 238 16.69 -9.27 -16.19
CA PRO A 238 16.93 -9.82 -14.87
C PRO A 238 18.42 -9.78 -14.50
N GLU A 239 18.74 -9.17 -13.36
CA GLU A 239 20.11 -8.96 -12.88
C GLU A 239 21.03 -8.20 -13.88
N GLY A 240 20.45 -7.36 -14.75
CA GLY A 240 21.18 -6.68 -15.82
C GLY A 240 21.59 -7.61 -16.98
N ASN A 241 21.02 -8.81 -17.04
CA ASN A 241 21.21 -9.73 -18.16
C ASN A 241 20.21 -9.43 -19.28
N PRO A 242 20.64 -9.05 -20.49
CA PRO A 242 19.76 -8.57 -21.55
C PRO A 242 19.05 -9.72 -22.28
N ASP A 243 18.25 -10.49 -21.55
CA ASP A 243 17.42 -11.59 -22.07
C ASP A 243 15.93 -11.20 -22.02
N PRO A 244 15.29 -10.88 -23.17
CA PRO A 244 13.88 -10.49 -23.21
C PRO A 244 12.89 -11.58 -22.78
N LEU A 245 13.23 -12.87 -22.97
CA LEU A 245 12.35 -13.97 -22.53
C LEU A 245 12.43 -14.18 -21.01
N ALA A 246 13.61 -14.07 -20.43
CA ALA A 246 13.77 -14.12 -18.98
C ALA A 246 13.07 -12.92 -18.30
N ALA A 247 13.11 -11.74 -18.90
CA ALA A 247 12.45 -10.54 -18.38
C ALA A 247 10.91 -10.69 -18.28
N ALA A 248 10.29 -11.55 -19.10
CA ALA A 248 8.85 -11.78 -19.05
C ALA A 248 8.35 -12.27 -17.69
N THR A 249 9.17 -13.06 -16.99
CA THR A 249 8.84 -13.57 -15.66
C THR A 249 8.81 -12.44 -14.63
N ASP A 250 9.84 -11.60 -14.60
CA ASP A 250 9.91 -10.45 -13.68
C ASP A 250 8.77 -9.45 -13.95
N ILE A 251 8.48 -9.20 -15.23
CA ILE A 251 7.38 -8.30 -15.63
C ILE A 251 6.05 -8.83 -15.09
N ARG A 252 5.71 -10.09 -15.31
CA ARG A 252 4.45 -10.68 -14.82
C ARG A 252 4.36 -10.70 -13.31
N GLU A 253 5.48 -11.06 -12.65
CA GLU A 253 5.51 -11.09 -11.19
C GLU A 253 5.26 -9.71 -10.58
N THR A 254 5.95 -8.67 -11.06
CA THR A 254 5.85 -7.33 -10.47
C THR A 254 4.56 -6.60 -10.87
N PHE A 255 4.13 -6.69 -12.12
CA PHE A 255 2.87 -6.08 -12.56
C PHE A 255 1.65 -6.82 -11.99
N GLY A 256 1.73 -8.15 -11.83
CA GLY A 256 0.71 -8.93 -11.14
C GLY A 256 0.51 -8.48 -9.69
N ARG A 257 1.60 -8.06 -9.01
CA ARG A 257 1.52 -7.48 -7.66
C ARG A 257 0.87 -6.10 -7.61
N MET A 258 0.85 -5.38 -8.72
CA MET A 258 0.03 -4.18 -8.90
C MET A 258 -1.41 -4.50 -9.32
N ALA A 259 -1.78 -5.78 -9.37
CA ALA A 259 -3.06 -6.33 -9.85
C ALA A 259 -3.30 -6.11 -11.35
N MET A 260 -2.24 -6.07 -12.16
CA MET A 260 -2.32 -5.97 -13.63
C MET A 260 -2.18 -7.35 -14.26
N ASN A 261 -3.09 -7.69 -15.18
CA ASN A 261 -2.97 -8.86 -16.04
C ASN A 261 -2.06 -8.58 -17.26
N ASP A 262 -1.83 -9.59 -18.11
CA ASP A 262 -0.94 -9.46 -19.28
C ASP A 262 -1.38 -8.37 -20.28
N VAL A 263 -2.69 -8.15 -20.45
CA VAL A 263 -3.22 -7.10 -21.35
C VAL A 263 -2.97 -5.73 -20.76
N GLU A 264 -3.31 -5.52 -19.49
CA GLU A 264 -3.09 -4.26 -18.76
C GLU A 264 -1.59 -3.94 -18.67
N THR A 265 -0.75 -4.95 -18.42
CA THR A 265 0.71 -4.83 -18.36
C THR A 265 1.28 -4.38 -19.71
N ALA A 266 0.94 -5.08 -20.79
CA ALA A 266 1.37 -4.70 -22.13
C ALA A 266 0.89 -3.30 -22.52
N ALA A 267 -0.36 -2.94 -22.18
CA ALA A 267 -0.92 -1.62 -22.44
C ALA A 267 -0.15 -0.51 -21.73
N LEU A 268 0.21 -0.71 -20.48
CA LEU A 268 1.00 0.26 -19.69
C LEU A 268 2.42 0.43 -20.25
N ILE A 269 3.09 -0.65 -20.64
CA ILE A 269 4.43 -0.60 -21.23
C ILE A 269 4.39 0.09 -22.59
N VAL A 270 3.59 -0.41 -23.52
CA VAL A 270 3.50 0.12 -24.90
C VAL A 270 2.96 1.55 -24.91
N GLY A 271 1.88 1.80 -24.16
CA GLY A 271 1.27 3.12 -24.06
C GLY A 271 2.18 4.15 -23.39
N GLY A 272 2.87 3.76 -22.31
CA GLY A 272 3.82 4.63 -21.60
C GLY A 272 5.04 4.96 -22.45
N HIS A 273 5.66 3.96 -23.07
CA HIS A 273 6.86 4.12 -23.90
C HIS A 273 6.57 4.72 -25.29
N THR A 274 5.31 5.00 -25.62
CA THR A 274 4.97 5.90 -26.74
C THR A 274 5.56 7.30 -26.54
N PHE A 275 5.80 7.71 -25.28
CA PHE A 275 6.21 9.05 -24.93
C PHE A 275 7.65 9.12 -24.36
N GLY A 276 8.35 10.22 -24.70
CA GLY A 276 9.60 10.57 -24.08
C GLY A 276 10.81 9.77 -24.50
N LYS A 277 11.77 9.71 -23.59
CA LYS A 277 13.04 9.00 -23.76
C LYS A 277 13.62 8.59 -22.40
N THR A 278 14.61 7.71 -22.41
CA THR A 278 15.53 7.45 -21.29
C THR A 278 16.78 8.32 -21.40
N HIS A 279 17.59 8.44 -20.34
CA HIS A 279 18.76 9.31 -20.27
C HIS A 279 20.00 8.53 -19.88
N GLY A 280 20.98 8.52 -20.74
CA GLY A 280 22.24 7.80 -20.63
C GLY A 280 23.27 8.23 -21.69
N ALA A 281 23.17 9.49 -22.17
CA ALA A 281 24.00 10.01 -23.25
C ALA A 281 25.47 10.24 -22.87
N THR A 282 25.81 10.21 -21.58
CA THR A 282 27.15 10.47 -21.05
C THR A 282 27.53 9.44 -19.99
N GLU A 283 28.84 9.34 -19.69
CA GLU A 283 29.39 8.48 -18.61
C GLU A 283 29.39 9.19 -17.23
N VAL A 284 28.60 10.24 -17.05
CA VAL A 284 28.61 11.07 -15.84
C VAL A 284 27.88 10.33 -14.69
N GLU A 285 28.47 10.35 -13.50
CA GLU A 285 27.81 9.90 -12.28
C GLU A 285 26.74 10.87 -11.84
N ASN A 286 25.65 10.34 -11.27
CA ASN A 286 24.49 11.13 -10.90
C ASN A 286 24.70 12.07 -9.69
N GLY A 287 25.73 11.92 -8.90
CA GLY A 287 25.87 12.61 -7.63
C GLY A 287 24.86 12.15 -6.56
N PRO A 288 24.87 12.77 -5.37
CA PRO A 288 24.04 12.32 -4.26
C PRO A 288 22.54 12.54 -4.53
N GLU A 289 21.73 11.62 -4.03
CA GLU A 289 20.28 11.67 -4.03
C GLU A 289 19.74 12.81 -3.13
N PRO A 290 18.46 13.19 -3.21
CA PRO A 290 17.88 14.32 -2.47
C PRO A 290 18.13 14.30 -0.95
N GLU A 291 18.06 13.13 -0.31
CA GLU A 291 18.29 13.02 1.15
C GLU A 291 19.77 13.17 1.54
N ALA A 292 20.69 12.89 0.63
CA ALA A 292 22.13 13.05 0.85
C ALA A 292 22.70 14.32 0.19
N ALA A 293 21.90 15.06 -0.54
CA ALA A 293 22.33 16.27 -1.23
C ALA A 293 22.69 17.40 -0.26
N PRO A 294 23.67 18.28 -0.58
CA PRO A 294 24.06 19.37 0.29
C PRO A 294 22.93 20.39 0.45
N LEU A 295 22.92 21.12 1.59
CA LEU A 295 21.82 22.01 1.98
C LEU A 295 21.52 23.10 0.94
N GLU A 296 22.53 23.61 0.27
CA GLU A 296 22.39 24.60 -0.79
C GLU A 296 21.66 24.12 -2.03
N SER A 297 21.56 22.82 -2.22
CA SER A 297 20.75 22.24 -3.30
C SER A 297 19.24 22.29 -3.03
N GLN A 298 18.84 22.62 -1.81
CA GLN A 298 17.43 22.79 -1.40
C GLN A 298 16.55 21.57 -1.68
N GLY A 299 17.10 20.36 -1.46
CA GLY A 299 16.41 19.10 -1.69
C GLY A 299 16.31 18.68 -3.16
N LEU A 300 17.11 19.29 -4.04
CA LEU A 300 17.36 18.81 -5.40
C LEU A 300 18.64 17.97 -5.39
N GLY A 301 18.47 16.66 -5.52
CA GLY A 301 19.58 15.71 -5.64
C GLY A 301 20.02 15.49 -7.09
N TRP A 302 20.89 14.51 -7.28
CA TRP A 302 21.35 14.06 -8.59
C TRP A 302 21.88 15.21 -9.47
N ALA A 303 22.62 16.12 -8.83
CA ALA A 303 23.25 17.26 -9.46
C ALA A 303 24.53 16.79 -10.20
N ASN A 304 24.37 16.03 -11.28
CA ASN A 304 25.46 15.80 -12.21
C ASN A 304 25.73 17.07 -13.03
N SER A 305 26.80 17.07 -13.82
CA SER A 305 27.18 18.23 -14.64
C SER A 305 26.24 18.45 -15.84
N GLY A 306 25.34 17.51 -16.11
CA GLY A 306 24.43 17.55 -17.24
C GLY A 306 23.06 18.10 -16.89
N VAL A 307 22.38 18.70 -17.84
CA VAL A 307 21.02 19.19 -17.78
C VAL A 307 20.28 18.67 -19.01
N GLY A 308 19.01 18.30 -18.88
CA GLY A 308 18.25 17.74 -19.99
C GLY A 308 18.80 16.37 -20.42
N ASN A 309 19.13 16.21 -21.69
CA ASN A 309 19.64 14.94 -22.24
C ASN A 309 21.07 14.57 -21.81
N GLU A 310 21.79 15.45 -21.16
CA GLU A 310 23.08 15.14 -20.56
C GLU A 310 22.93 14.52 -19.16
N THR A 311 21.73 14.59 -18.58
CA THR A 311 21.42 13.97 -17.31
C THR A 311 21.38 12.44 -17.49
N VAL A 312 22.02 11.70 -16.60
CA VAL A 312 21.90 10.24 -16.53
C VAL A 312 20.82 9.85 -15.54
N SER A 313 19.88 8.99 -15.94
CA SER A 313 18.87 8.43 -15.04
C SER A 313 19.01 6.92 -14.92
N SER A 314 18.49 6.15 -15.88
CA SER A 314 18.65 4.69 -15.94
C SER A 314 19.98 4.24 -16.58
N GLY A 315 20.75 5.16 -17.13
CA GLY A 315 21.92 4.85 -17.95
C GLY A 315 21.60 4.45 -19.40
N LEU A 316 20.37 4.15 -19.69
CA LEU A 316 19.89 3.85 -21.05
C LEU A 316 19.71 5.13 -21.84
N GLU A 317 20.01 5.13 -23.15
CA GLU A 317 19.83 6.27 -24.05
C GLU A 317 18.93 5.85 -25.21
N VAL A 318 17.61 5.91 -25.00
CA VAL A 318 16.61 5.42 -25.92
C VAL A 318 15.52 6.45 -26.15
N THR A 319 15.24 6.78 -27.42
CA THR A 319 14.00 7.43 -27.87
C THR A 319 13.20 6.39 -28.65
N TRP A 320 12.00 6.07 -28.20
CA TRP A 320 11.24 4.95 -28.76
C TRP A 320 10.50 5.28 -30.05
N THR A 321 9.98 6.51 -30.18
CA THR A 321 8.98 6.86 -31.21
C THR A 321 9.38 8.05 -32.05
N HIS A 322 8.74 8.17 -33.22
CA HIS A 322 8.94 9.30 -34.13
C HIS A 322 8.41 10.61 -33.55
N THR A 323 7.47 10.52 -32.62
CA THR A 323 6.68 11.62 -32.05
C THR A 323 6.58 11.50 -30.53
N PRO A 324 7.71 11.65 -29.78
CA PRO A 324 7.78 11.34 -28.35
C PRO A 324 6.90 12.24 -27.45
N THR A 325 6.23 13.24 -28.01
CA THR A 325 5.30 14.13 -27.30
C THR A 325 3.88 14.07 -27.88
N LYS A 326 3.57 13.00 -28.65
CA LYS A 326 2.25 12.82 -29.24
C LYS A 326 1.85 11.36 -29.24
N TRP A 327 0.60 11.08 -28.90
CA TRP A 327 0.02 9.75 -28.97
C TRP A 327 -0.09 9.28 -30.44
N ASP A 328 0.48 8.12 -30.73
CA ASP A 328 0.30 7.36 -31.98
C ASP A 328 0.73 5.89 -31.79
N ASN A 329 0.73 5.09 -32.84
CA ASN A 329 1.09 3.66 -32.79
C ASN A 329 2.58 3.40 -33.15
N SER A 330 3.40 4.45 -33.23
CA SER A 330 4.78 4.32 -33.75
C SER A 330 5.68 3.45 -32.86
N PHE A 331 5.37 3.27 -31.59
CA PHE A 331 6.12 2.32 -30.74
C PHE A 331 6.04 0.89 -31.31
N LEU A 332 4.85 0.38 -31.61
CA LEU A 332 4.67 -0.96 -32.17
C LEU A 332 5.18 -1.05 -33.62
N GLU A 333 4.97 -0.02 -34.42
CA GLU A 333 5.51 0.04 -35.77
C GLU A 333 7.03 -0.08 -35.78
N ILE A 334 7.72 0.60 -34.88
CA ILE A 334 9.18 0.55 -34.71
C ILE A 334 9.61 -0.79 -34.15
N LEU A 335 8.95 -1.29 -33.11
CA LEU A 335 9.28 -2.56 -32.47
C LEU A 335 9.23 -3.74 -33.44
N TYR A 336 8.21 -3.79 -34.32
CA TYR A 336 8.01 -4.86 -35.27
C TYR A 336 8.68 -4.60 -36.64
N GLY A 337 8.91 -3.34 -36.99
CA GLY A 337 9.47 -2.93 -38.28
C GLY A 337 11.00 -3.11 -38.39
N ASN A 338 11.68 -3.50 -37.30
CA ASN A 338 13.13 -3.64 -37.28
C ASN A 338 13.56 -5.02 -36.79
N GLU A 339 14.74 -5.45 -37.20
CA GLU A 339 15.54 -6.43 -36.46
C GLU A 339 16.47 -5.69 -35.49
N TRP A 340 16.70 -6.27 -34.33
CA TRP A 340 17.36 -5.62 -33.21
C TRP A 340 18.73 -6.23 -32.91
N GLU A 341 19.71 -5.41 -32.57
CA GLU A 341 21.01 -5.84 -32.08
C GLU A 341 21.31 -5.18 -30.72
N LEU A 342 21.95 -5.97 -29.85
CA LEU A 342 22.33 -5.54 -28.51
C LEU A 342 23.54 -4.60 -28.58
N VAL A 343 23.45 -3.47 -27.92
CA VAL A 343 24.51 -2.46 -27.80
C VAL A 343 24.61 -1.94 -26.38
N LYS A 344 25.63 -1.12 -26.12
CA LYS A 344 25.73 -0.35 -24.87
C LYS A 344 25.47 1.14 -25.16
N SER A 345 24.76 1.76 -24.24
CA SER A 345 24.62 3.22 -24.20
C SER A 345 25.97 3.89 -23.91
N PRO A 346 26.12 5.22 -24.09
CA PRO A 346 27.32 5.93 -23.63
C PRO A 346 27.58 5.80 -22.13
N ALA A 347 26.53 5.68 -21.31
CA ALA A 347 26.63 5.43 -19.87
C ALA A 347 26.95 3.95 -19.51
N GLY A 348 27.03 3.05 -20.50
CA GLY A 348 27.43 1.65 -20.32
C GLY A 348 26.29 0.65 -20.13
N ALA A 349 25.02 1.08 -20.07
CA ALA A 349 23.87 0.19 -19.91
C ALA A 349 23.54 -0.56 -21.22
N PHE A 350 23.01 -1.78 -21.09
CA PHE A 350 22.58 -2.58 -22.24
C PHE A 350 21.23 -2.08 -22.81
N GLN A 351 21.22 -1.84 -24.12
CA GLN A 351 20.03 -1.45 -24.86
C GLN A 351 20.05 -2.05 -26.28
N TRP A 352 18.98 -1.88 -27.00
CA TRP A 352 18.83 -2.45 -28.34
C TRP A 352 18.64 -1.34 -29.37
N GLN A 353 19.32 -1.46 -30.49
CA GLN A 353 19.18 -0.58 -31.64
C GLN A 353 18.79 -1.37 -32.90
N PRO A 354 18.22 -0.70 -33.94
CA PRO A 354 17.97 -1.33 -35.21
C PRO A 354 19.25 -1.85 -35.86
N LYS A 355 19.23 -3.12 -36.26
CA LYS A 355 20.35 -3.79 -36.91
C LYS A 355 20.67 -3.10 -38.24
N ASP A 356 21.96 -3.13 -38.63
CA ASP A 356 22.46 -2.60 -39.90
C ASP A 356 22.14 -1.11 -40.14
N GLY A 357 21.96 -0.33 -39.06
CA GLY A 357 21.65 1.11 -39.12
C GLY A 357 20.22 1.39 -39.63
N GLY A 358 19.31 0.45 -39.46
CA GLY A 358 17.91 0.61 -39.82
C GLY A 358 17.29 1.84 -39.15
N TRP A 359 16.41 2.53 -39.85
CA TRP A 359 15.69 3.73 -39.35
C TRP A 359 16.60 4.85 -38.82
N ALA A 360 17.82 4.98 -39.38
CA ALA A 360 18.71 6.09 -39.07
C ALA A 360 18.00 7.44 -39.27
N ASN A 361 18.20 8.38 -38.36
CA ASN A 361 17.57 9.71 -38.37
C ASN A 361 16.02 9.69 -38.37
N SER A 362 15.39 8.69 -37.81
CA SER A 362 13.92 8.57 -37.79
C SER A 362 13.26 9.16 -36.54
N VAL A 363 13.96 9.26 -35.40
CA VAL A 363 13.43 9.85 -34.16
C VAL A 363 14.14 11.17 -33.84
N PRO A 364 13.45 12.13 -33.20
CA PRO A 364 14.08 13.41 -32.84
C PRO A 364 15.09 13.23 -31.68
N MET A 365 16.09 14.08 -31.62
CA MET A 365 16.89 14.29 -30.43
C MET A 365 16.13 15.14 -29.42
N ALA A 366 16.34 14.90 -28.15
CA ALA A 366 15.61 15.61 -27.08
C ALA A 366 15.88 17.13 -27.06
N GLN A 367 17.08 17.52 -27.46
CA GLN A 367 17.47 18.92 -27.56
C GLN A 367 17.92 19.24 -28.97
N GLY A 368 17.63 20.49 -29.44
CA GLY A 368 17.95 20.92 -30.77
C GLY A 368 17.07 20.30 -31.87
N ASN A 369 17.55 20.41 -33.13
CA ASN A 369 16.82 19.94 -34.30
C ASN A 369 17.40 18.65 -34.92
N GLY A 370 18.25 17.95 -34.19
CA GLY A 370 18.89 16.72 -34.66
C GLY A 370 17.90 15.54 -34.65
N ARG A 371 18.28 14.47 -35.36
CA ARG A 371 17.57 13.19 -35.37
C ARG A 371 18.57 12.06 -35.19
N THR A 372 18.10 10.95 -34.61
CA THR A 372 18.87 9.74 -34.34
C THR A 372 18.07 8.50 -34.73
N HIS A 373 18.61 7.30 -34.51
CA HIS A 373 17.88 6.06 -34.63
C HIS A 373 17.01 5.83 -33.37
N PRO A 374 15.91 5.07 -33.48
CA PRO A 374 15.14 4.63 -32.32
C PRO A 374 15.93 3.58 -31.52
N GLY A 375 15.48 3.31 -30.29
CA GLY A 375 16.01 2.23 -29.46
C GLY A 375 14.90 1.52 -28.70
N MET A 376 15.26 0.36 -28.13
CA MET A 376 14.37 -0.42 -27.27
C MET A 376 15.15 -0.90 -26.04
N LEU A 377 14.41 -1.05 -24.93
CA LEU A 377 14.89 -1.72 -23.73
C LEU A 377 14.77 -3.24 -23.88
N THR A 378 15.47 -4.00 -23.05
CA THR A 378 15.29 -5.45 -23.01
C THR A 378 13.81 -5.82 -22.68
N THR A 379 13.19 -5.07 -21.76
CA THR A 379 11.80 -5.23 -21.41
C THR A 379 10.82 -4.85 -22.53
N ASP A 380 11.19 -3.96 -23.44
CA ASP A 380 10.39 -3.65 -24.63
C ASP A 380 10.38 -4.83 -25.62
N LEU A 381 11.55 -5.43 -25.83
CA LEU A 381 11.64 -6.61 -26.72
C LEU A 381 10.84 -7.79 -26.17
N THR A 382 10.63 -7.88 -24.87
CA THR A 382 9.74 -8.87 -24.26
C THR A 382 8.33 -8.80 -24.86
N MET A 383 7.83 -7.60 -25.17
CA MET A 383 6.50 -7.41 -25.77
C MET A 383 6.36 -8.04 -27.15
N ARG A 384 7.48 -8.21 -27.88
CA ARG A 384 7.55 -8.89 -29.18
C ARG A 384 7.95 -10.37 -29.07
N MET A 385 8.78 -10.74 -28.09
CA MET A 385 9.45 -12.05 -28.06
C MET A 385 8.74 -13.06 -27.16
N ASP A 386 8.09 -12.65 -26.09
CA ASP A 386 7.29 -13.54 -25.25
C ASP A 386 5.99 -13.90 -25.96
N PRO A 387 5.64 -15.20 -26.14
CA PRO A 387 4.47 -15.60 -26.93
C PRO A 387 3.12 -15.08 -26.42
N GLY A 388 3.00 -14.81 -25.11
CA GLY A 388 1.81 -14.24 -24.49
C GLY A 388 1.64 -12.76 -24.84
N PHE A 389 2.68 -11.97 -24.60
CA PHE A 389 2.68 -10.55 -24.94
C PHE A 389 2.69 -10.30 -26.45
N GLU A 390 3.41 -11.11 -27.24
CA GLU A 390 3.45 -10.98 -28.71
C GLU A 390 2.06 -11.10 -29.32
N LYS A 391 1.26 -12.04 -28.86
CA LYS A 391 -0.12 -12.22 -29.34
C LYS A 391 -0.97 -10.96 -29.11
N ILE A 392 -0.78 -10.26 -28.01
CA ILE A 392 -1.50 -9.04 -27.63
C ILE A 392 -1.00 -7.88 -28.51
N THR A 393 0.30 -7.61 -28.46
CA THR A 393 0.90 -6.42 -29.09
C THR A 393 0.91 -6.48 -30.63
N ARG A 394 1.03 -7.67 -31.22
CA ARG A 394 0.87 -7.85 -32.67
C ARG A 394 -0.55 -7.55 -33.13
N ARG A 395 -1.57 -7.93 -32.33
CA ARG A 395 -2.95 -7.57 -32.64
C ARG A 395 -3.12 -6.04 -32.62
N TRP A 396 -2.54 -5.36 -31.64
CA TRP A 396 -2.62 -3.90 -31.54
C TRP A 396 -1.84 -3.14 -32.61
N LEU A 397 -0.86 -3.77 -33.26
CA LEU A 397 -0.21 -3.20 -34.44
C LEU A 397 -1.22 -2.98 -35.58
N ASP A 398 -2.15 -3.93 -35.74
CA ASP A 398 -3.21 -3.88 -36.76
C ASP A 398 -4.48 -3.16 -36.28
N HIS A 399 -4.68 -3.06 -34.95
CA HIS A 399 -5.85 -2.50 -34.25
C HIS A 399 -5.45 -1.48 -33.17
N PRO A 400 -4.90 -0.32 -33.55
CA PRO A 400 -4.41 0.67 -32.59
C PRO A 400 -5.50 1.27 -31.68
N GLU A 401 -6.77 1.21 -32.10
CA GLU A 401 -7.91 1.60 -31.29
C GLU A 401 -8.09 0.71 -30.06
N GLU A 402 -7.77 -0.58 -30.15
CA GLU A 402 -7.81 -1.50 -29.01
C GLU A 402 -6.71 -1.19 -28.00
N LEU A 403 -5.48 -0.87 -28.45
CA LEU A 403 -4.42 -0.40 -27.58
C LEU A 403 -4.84 0.86 -26.82
N ALA A 404 -5.45 1.84 -27.52
CA ALA A 404 -5.89 3.08 -26.90
C ALA A 404 -6.94 2.80 -25.81
N GLU A 405 -7.89 1.92 -26.08
CA GLU A 405 -8.92 1.54 -25.11
C GLU A 405 -8.32 0.83 -23.88
N GLU A 406 -7.47 -0.16 -24.08
CA GLU A 406 -6.86 -0.94 -22.99
C GLU A 406 -5.86 -0.09 -22.17
N PHE A 407 -5.10 0.81 -22.83
CA PHE A 407 -4.21 1.72 -22.11
C PHE A 407 -5.02 2.73 -21.27
N ALA A 408 -6.13 3.25 -21.76
CA ALA A 408 -6.98 4.16 -20.99
C ALA A 408 -7.53 3.47 -19.71
N LYS A 409 -7.99 2.21 -19.83
CA LYS A 409 -8.47 1.42 -18.70
C LYS A 409 -7.34 1.10 -17.70
N ALA A 410 -6.20 0.60 -18.18
CA ALA A 410 -5.07 0.22 -17.36
C ALA A 410 -4.45 1.42 -16.63
N TRP A 411 -4.33 2.57 -17.31
CA TRP A 411 -3.87 3.82 -16.71
C TRP A 411 -4.82 4.32 -15.62
N PHE A 412 -6.14 4.29 -15.89
CA PHE A 412 -7.13 4.65 -14.88
C PHE A 412 -7.05 3.73 -13.65
N LYS A 413 -6.96 2.41 -13.86
CA LYS A 413 -6.79 1.43 -12.79
C LYS A 413 -5.52 1.69 -11.97
N LEU A 414 -4.38 1.92 -12.62
CA LEU A 414 -3.12 2.25 -11.98
C LEU A 414 -3.25 3.44 -11.02
N LEU A 415 -3.91 4.51 -11.46
CA LEU A 415 -4.02 5.76 -10.69
C LEU A 415 -5.07 5.71 -9.56
N HIS A 416 -6.04 4.78 -9.61
CA HIS A 416 -7.19 4.80 -8.70
C HIS A 416 -7.32 3.53 -7.84
N ARG A 417 -6.43 2.55 -8.04
CA ARG A 417 -6.47 1.25 -7.35
C ARG A 417 -6.39 1.39 -5.82
N ASP A 418 -5.66 2.38 -5.35
CA ASP A 418 -5.40 2.68 -3.94
C ASP A 418 -6.39 3.66 -3.30
N MET A 419 -7.49 4.00 -3.99
CA MET A 419 -8.48 4.97 -3.50
C MET A 419 -9.70 4.34 -2.82
N GLY A 420 -9.82 3.01 -2.84
CA GLY A 420 -11.01 2.31 -2.37
C GLY A 420 -12.19 2.40 -3.36
N PRO A 421 -13.42 2.27 -2.88
CA PRO A 421 -14.61 2.20 -3.73
C PRO A 421 -14.94 3.53 -4.43
N VAL A 422 -15.76 3.43 -5.49
CA VAL A 422 -16.17 4.58 -6.33
C VAL A 422 -16.79 5.73 -5.53
N SER A 423 -17.45 5.44 -4.40
CA SER A 423 -18.02 6.46 -3.50
C SER A 423 -16.98 7.45 -2.95
N ARG A 424 -15.71 7.10 -3.03
CA ARG A 424 -14.59 7.99 -2.64
C ARG A 424 -14.12 8.92 -3.75
N TYR A 425 -14.54 8.69 -4.99
CA TYR A 425 -14.07 9.44 -6.16
C TYR A 425 -14.77 10.79 -6.26
N LEU A 426 -14.00 11.88 -6.39
CA LEU A 426 -14.48 13.24 -6.39
C LEU A 426 -14.10 13.98 -7.66
N GLY A 427 -14.90 14.99 -8.01
CA GLY A 427 -14.65 15.92 -9.10
C GLY A 427 -15.37 15.58 -10.41
N PRO A 428 -15.33 16.53 -11.37
CA PRO A 428 -16.13 16.45 -12.60
C PRO A 428 -15.59 15.50 -13.65
N LEU A 429 -14.37 14.98 -13.47
CA LEU A 429 -13.71 14.09 -14.44
C LEU A 429 -13.89 12.60 -14.11
N VAL A 430 -14.66 12.28 -13.05
CA VAL A 430 -14.94 10.89 -12.68
C VAL A 430 -15.77 10.23 -13.78
N PRO A 431 -15.29 9.08 -14.34
CA PRO A 431 -16.04 8.40 -15.40
C PRO A 431 -17.37 7.85 -14.88
N LYS A 432 -18.37 7.83 -15.75
CA LYS A 432 -19.68 7.20 -15.43
C LYS A 432 -19.61 5.68 -15.47
N GLN A 433 -18.67 5.14 -16.24
CA GLN A 433 -18.40 3.71 -16.30
C GLN A 433 -17.70 3.28 -15.02
N THR A 434 -18.08 2.12 -14.49
CA THR A 434 -17.41 1.44 -13.39
C THR A 434 -16.81 0.12 -13.86
N TRP A 435 -15.75 -0.32 -13.16
CA TRP A 435 -15.06 -1.58 -13.43
C TRP A 435 -15.11 -2.48 -12.19
N LEU A 436 -15.12 -3.78 -12.41
CA LEU A 436 -15.29 -4.78 -11.36
C LEU A 436 -14.26 -4.62 -10.20
N TRP A 437 -13.02 -4.27 -10.53
CA TRP A 437 -11.94 -4.08 -9.54
C TRP A 437 -12.17 -2.91 -8.56
N GLN A 438 -13.18 -2.06 -8.79
CA GLN A 438 -13.51 -0.91 -7.93
C GLN A 438 -14.40 -1.30 -6.71
N ASP A 439 -14.60 -2.60 -6.46
CA ASP A 439 -15.43 -3.11 -5.36
C ASP A 439 -16.83 -2.48 -5.33
N ILE A 440 -17.53 -2.54 -6.44
CA ILE A 440 -18.84 -1.89 -6.63
C ILE A 440 -19.82 -2.29 -5.52
N VAL A 441 -20.39 -1.30 -4.88
CA VAL A 441 -21.45 -1.46 -3.87
C VAL A 441 -22.61 -0.53 -4.23
N PRO A 442 -23.85 -1.04 -4.34
CA PRO A 442 -25.03 -0.18 -4.44
C PRO A 442 -25.17 0.73 -3.21
N GLU A 443 -25.78 1.89 -3.40
CA GLU A 443 -26.13 2.75 -2.26
C GLU A 443 -27.11 2.04 -1.35
N GLY A 444 -26.87 2.10 -0.04
CA GLY A 444 -27.78 1.60 0.98
C GLY A 444 -28.81 2.65 1.41
N THR A 445 -29.88 2.19 2.01
CA THR A 445 -30.92 3.08 2.55
C THR A 445 -30.67 3.32 4.04
N PRO A 446 -30.53 4.57 4.49
CA PRO A 446 -30.45 4.88 5.92
C PRO A 446 -31.69 4.41 6.65
N LEU A 447 -31.50 3.79 7.82
CA LEU A 447 -32.59 3.29 8.67
C LEU A 447 -33.09 4.38 9.64
N SER A 448 -34.42 4.39 9.91
CA SER A 448 -34.95 5.18 11.01
C SER A 448 -34.67 4.54 12.37
N ASP A 449 -34.69 5.32 13.44
CA ASP A 449 -34.55 4.81 14.83
C ASP A 449 -35.57 3.71 15.15
N ALA A 450 -36.77 3.79 14.61
CA ALA A 450 -37.84 2.80 14.79
C ALA A 450 -37.50 1.47 14.08
N ASP A 451 -36.93 1.55 12.88
CA ASP A 451 -36.47 0.37 12.14
C ASP A 451 -35.29 -0.31 12.86
N VAL A 452 -34.33 0.49 13.32
CA VAL A 452 -33.19 0.00 14.12
C VAL A 452 -33.69 -0.73 15.38
N ALA A 453 -34.66 -0.16 16.11
CA ALA A 453 -35.23 -0.77 17.32
C ALA A 453 -35.96 -2.09 16.99
N THR A 454 -36.68 -2.15 15.88
CA THR A 454 -37.37 -3.37 15.40
C THR A 454 -36.35 -4.48 15.08
N LEU A 455 -35.30 -4.15 14.33
CA LEU A 455 -34.24 -5.08 13.96
C LEU A 455 -33.44 -5.54 15.17
N LYS A 456 -33.08 -4.65 16.11
CA LYS A 456 -32.42 -5.01 17.37
C LYS A 456 -33.22 -6.04 18.16
N THR A 457 -34.55 -5.88 18.22
CA THR A 457 -35.44 -6.85 18.89
C THR A 457 -35.40 -8.19 18.18
N ALA A 458 -35.55 -8.22 16.86
CA ALA A 458 -35.52 -9.45 16.09
C ALA A 458 -34.18 -10.22 16.24
N ILE A 459 -33.06 -9.49 16.22
CA ILE A 459 -31.72 -10.06 16.43
C ILE A 459 -31.59 -10.57 17.88
N ALA A 460 -32.06 -9.82 18.86
CA ALA A 460 -32.01 -10.22 20.27
C ALA A 460 -32.79 -11.54 20.54
N ASP A 461 -33.88 -11.75 19.84
CA ASP A 461 -34.75 -12.91 19.97
C ASP A 461 -34.35 -14.08 19.04
N SER A 462 -33.33 -13.91 18.20
CA SER A 462 -32.89 -14.91 17.22
C SER A 462 -32.31 -16.20 17.80
N GLY A 463 -31.91 -16.17 19.08
CA GLY A 463 -31.17 -17.25 19.73
C GLY A 463 -29.67 -17.27 19.47
N LEU A 464 -29.13 -16.35 18.66
CA LEU A 464 -27.69 -16.21 18.44
C LEU A 464 -27.00 -15.74 19.72
N THR A 465 -25.84 -16.32 19.99
CA THR A 465 -25.02 -15.99 21.16
C THR A 465 -24.26 -14.67 20.96
N VAL A 466 -23.78 -14.06 22.06
CA VAL A 466 -22.90 -12.90 22.01
C VAL A 466 -21.67 -13.16 21.13
N SER A 467 -20.99 -14.29 21.35
CA SER A 467 -19.82 -14.67 20.58
C SER A 467 -20.11 -14.78 19.08
N GLN A 468 -21.21 -15.41 18.68
CA GLN A 468 -21.59 -15.53 17.27
C GLN A 468 -21.88 -14.17 16.62
N LEU A 469 -22.65 -13.31 17.28
CA LEU A 469 -22.98 -11.98 16.76
C LEU A 469 -21.74 -11.09 16.63
N VAL A 470 -20.92 -11.03 17.68
CA VAL A 470 -19.73 -10.18 17.72
C VAL A 470 -18.67 -10.70 16.75
N SER A 471 -18.39 -12.02 16.73
CA SER A 471 -17.37 -12.56 15.80
C SER A 471 -17.78 -12.42 14.33
N THR A 472 -19.07 -12.56 14.00
CA THR A 472 -19.55 -12.37 12.61
C THR A 472 -19.41 -10.92 12.16
N ALA A 473 -19.79 -9.97 13.00
CA ALA A 473 -19.61 -8.55 12.69
C ALA A 473 -18.11 -8.18 12.56
N TRP A 474 -17.25 -8.71 13.43
CA TRP A 474 -15.80 -8.54 13.33
C TRP A 474 -15.24 -9.13 12.03
N LYS A 475 -15.60 -10.37 11.68
CA LYS A 475 -15.19 -11.03 10.42
C LYS A 475 -15.55 -10.19 9.19
N ALA A 476 -16.69 -9.52 9.20
CA ALA A 476 -17.11 -8.62 8.13
C ALA A 476 -16.28 -7.32 8.14
N ALA A 477 -16.30 -6.57 9.24
CA ALA A 477 -15.71 -5.25 9.34
C ALA A 477 -14.18 -5.27 9.28
N ALA A 478 -13.54 -6.24 9.95
CA ALA A 478 -12.08 -6.33 10.03
C ALA A 478 -11.41 -6.83 8.74
N SER A 479 -12.13 -7.12 7.68
CA SER A 479 -11.55 -7.30 6.34
C SER A 479 -11.05 -5.98 5.74
N TYR A 480 -11.45 -4.84 6.29
CA TYR A 480 -11.03 -3.51 5.85
C TYR A 480 -9.51 -3.30 5.96
N ARG A 481 -8.97 -2.56 4.99
CA ARG A 481 -7.58 -2.10 4.95
C ARG A 481 -7.53 -0.59 4.76
N ASN A 482 -6.98 0.13 5.75
CA ASN A 482 -6.76 1.57 5.66
C ASN A 482 -5.66 1.97 4.66
N SER A 483 -4.88 1.01 4.17
CA SER A 483 -3.84 1.23 3.17
C SER A 483 -4.40 1.63 1.80
N ASP A 484 -5.46 0.96 1.35
CA ASP A 484 -6.13 1.17 0.06
C ASP A 484 -7.66 1.32 0.18
N MET A 485 -8.20 1.42 1.39
CA MET A 485 -9.62 1.67 1.68
C MET A 485 -10.55 0.56 1.13
N ARG A 486 -10.06 -0.68 0.99
CA ARG A 486 -10.82 -1.83 0.51
C ARG A 486 -11.28 -2.72 1.66
N GLY A 487 -12.31 -3.51 1.42
CA GLY A 487 -12.90 -4.41 2.42
C GLY A 487 -13.92 -3.73 3.31
N GLY A 488 -14.14 -4.28 4.50
CA GLY A 488 -15.17 -3.84 5.42
C GLY A 488 -16.49 -4.60 5.26
N ALA A 489 -17.48 -4.22 6.05
CA ALA A 489 -18.81 -4.85 6.04
C ALA A 489 -19.67 -4.40 4.85
N ASN A 490 -19.37 -3.21 4.27
CA ASN A 490 -20.14 -2.64 3.16
C ASN A 490 -20.08 -3.56 1.94
N GLY A 491 -21.23 -3.81 1.34
CA GLY A 491 -21.38 -4.81 0.28
C GLY A 491 -21.88 -6.17 0.78
N GLY A 492 -21.89 -6.42 2.08
CA GLY A 492 -22.34 -7.69 2.66
C GLY A 492 -21.58 -8.92 2.12
N ARG A 493 -20.32 -8.72 1.67
CA ARG A 493 -19.54 -9.75 0.96
C ARG A 493 -19.14 -10.94 1.82
N ILE A 494 -19.30 -10.86 3.14
CA ILE A 494 -19.07 -11.98 4.05
C ILE A 494 -19.93 -13.21 3.69
N ARG A 495 -21.05 -13.03 2.98
CA ARG A 495 -21.93 -14.10 2.48
C ARG A 495 -21.57 -14.58 1.06
N LEU A 496 -20.62 -13.89 0.38
CA LEU A 496 -20.24 -14.12 -1.02
C LEU A 496 -18.84 -14.74 -1.13
N GLN A 497 -18.57 -15.39 -2.25
CA GLN A 497 -17.21 -15.79 -2.60
C GLN A 497 -16.36 -14.57 -2.99
N PRO A 498 -15.06 -14.52 -2.58
CA PRO A 498 -14.34 -15.56 -1.88
C PRO A 498 -14.49 -15.50 -0.35
N GLN A 499 -15.05 -14.42 0.23
CA GLN A 499 -14.97 -14.11 1.66
C GLN A 499 -15.66 -15.18 2.54
N ILE A 500 -16.78 -15.73 2.13
CA ILE A 500 -17.46 -16.78 2.89
C ILE A 500 -16.58 -18.04 3.06
N GLY A 501 -15.70 -18.29 2.08
CA GLY A 501 -14.81 -19.46 2.05
C GLY A 501 -13.45 -19.24 2.71
N TRP A 502 -13.14 -18.05 3.24
CA TRP A 502 -11.87 -17.80 3.90
C TRP A 502 -11.67 -18.66 5.15
N GLU A 503 -10.48 -19.23 5.33
CA GLU A 503 -10.17 -20.04 6.52
C GLU A 503 -10.42 -19.24 7.80
N SER A 504 -10.04 -17.96 7.82
CA SER A 504 -10.23 -17.05 8.95
C SER A 504 -11.70 -16.86 9.36
N ASN A 505 -12.64 -17.15 8.47
CA ASN A 505 -14.08 -16.93 8.68
C ASN A 505 -14.81 -18.16 9.23
N GLU A 506 -14.16 -19.34 9.28
CA GLU A 506 -14.77 -20.56 9.86
C GLU A 506 -16.14 -20.85 9.24
N THR A 507 -16.16 -21.16 7.94
CA THR A 507 -17.37 -21.26 7.12
C THR A 507 -18.50 -22.10 7.76
N ASP A 508 -18.14 -23.18 8.44
CA ASP A 508 -19.11 -24.10 9.08
C ASP A 508 -19.84 -23.42 10.27
N GLU A 509 -19.16 -22.53 11.00
CA GLU A 509 -19.76 -21.76 12.10
C GLU A 509 -20.46 -20.49 11.59
N LEU A 510 -19.92 -19.87 10.54
CA LEU A 510 -20.45 -18.64 9.96
C LEU A 510 -21.76 -18.84 9.21
N THR A 511 -21.86 -19.92 8.42
CA THR A 511 -23.04 -20.17 7.55
C THR A 511 -24.37 -20.20 8.30
N PRO A 512 -24.53 -20.86 9.47
CA PRO A 512 -25.77 -20.80 10.24
C PRO A 512 -26.14 -19.40 10.74
N VAL A 513 -25.13 -18.58 11.07
CA VAL A 513 -25.37 -17.20 11.53
C VAL A 513 -25.85 -16.33 10.36
N ILE A 514 -25.22 -16.45 9.18
CA ILE A 514 -25.65 -15.77 7.96
C ILE A 514 -27.10 -16.13 7.65
N ALA A 515 -27.44 -17.45 7.63
CA ALA A 515 -28.79 -17.89 7.33
C ALA A 515 -29.83 -17.33 8.30
N LYS A 516 -29.50 -17.21 9.60
CA LYS A 516 -30.38 -16.60 10.59
C LYS A 516 -30.56 -15.09 10.39
N LEU A 517 -29.50 -14.38 10.01
CA LEU A 517 -29.59 -12.94 9.70
C LEU A 517 -30.40 -12.72 8.40
N GLU A 518 -30.24 -13.55 7.38
CA GLU A 518 -31.06 -13.49 6.15
C GLU A 518 -32.56 -13.80 6.43
N GLU A 519 -32.86 -14.71 7.35
CA GLU A 519 -34.24 -14.95 7.82
C GLU A 519 -34.83 -13.69 8.47
N ILE A 520 -34.04 -12.98 9.30
CA ILE A 520 -34.46 -11.71 9.91
C ILE A 520 -34.65 -10.65 8.83
N GLN A 521 -33.71 -10.51 7.88
CA GLN A 521 -33.82 -9.60 6.76
C GLN A 521 -35.14 -9.76 6.00
N GLY A 522 -35.53 -11.01 5.72
CA GLY A 522 -36.77 -11.32 4.99
C GLY A 522 -38.04 -11.21 5.81
N SER A 523 -38.00 -11.25 7.14
CA SER A 523 -39.19 -11.37 8.01
C SER A 523 -39.47 -10.13 8.87
N ALA A 524 -38.50 -9.26 9.11
CA ALA A 524 -38.66 -8.12 10.03
C ALA A 524 -39.56 -6.98 9.50
N GLY A 525 -39.91 -6.98 8.21
CA GLY A 525 -40.75 -5.96 7.59
C GLY A 525 -40.04 -4.59 7.46
N VAL A 526 -38.73 -4.58 7.55
CA VAL A 526 -37.86 -3.40 7.40
C VAL A 526 -36.97 -3.63 6.17
N ASP A 527 -36.85 -2.62 5.31
CA ASP A 527 -35.92 -2.63 4.18
C ASP A 527 -34.50 -2.34 4.68
N VAL A 528 -33.71 -3.39 4.86
CA VAL A 528 -32.36 -3.30 5.41
C VAL A 528 -31.39 -4.13 4.57
N SER A 529 -30.18 -3.58 4.33
CA SER A 529 -29.11 -4.36 3.71
C SER A 529 -28.60 -5.45 4.67
N PHE A 530 -28.13 -6.56 4.10
CA PHE A 530 -27.44 -7.58 4.89
C PHE A 530 -26.18 -7.02 5.57
N ALA A 531 -25.47 -6.12 4.89
CA ALA A 531 -24.29 -5.44 5.42
C ALA A 531 -24.60 -4.68 6.72
N ASP A 532 -25.66 -3.88 6.73
CA ASP A 532 -26.09 -3.16 7.95
C ASP A 532 -26.58 -4.13 9.03
N LEU A 533 -27.27 -5.21 8.63
CA LEU A 533 -27.78 -6.20 9.57
C LEU A 533 -26.67 -6.97 10.31
N VAL A 534 -25.58 -7.28 9.61
CA VAL A 534 -24.38 -7.91 10.22
C VAL A 534 -23.75 -7.00 11.26
N VAL A 535 -23.55 -5.71 10.93
CA VAL A 535 -22.98 -4.71 11.86
C VAL A 535 -23.92 -4.50 13.05
N LEU A 536 -25.22 -4.37 12.81
CA LEU A 536 -26.22 -4.25 13.87
C LEU A 536 -26.27 -5.49 14.76
N GLY A 537 -26.00 -6.68 14.20
CA GLY A 537 -25.83 -7.92 14.96
C GLY A 537 -24.71 -7.80 16.00
N GLY A 538 -23.55 -7.25 15.59
CA GLY A 538 -22.44 -6.96 16.50
C GLY A 538 -22.84 -5.98 17.61
N VAL A 539 -23.57 -4.90 17.27
CA VAL A 539 -24.10 -3.94 18.24
C VAL A 539 -24.99 -4.63 19.28
N VAL A 540 -25.94 -5.47 18.84
CA VAL A 540 -26.84 -6.20 19.77
C VAL A 540 -26.05 -7.17 20.66
N GLY A 541 -25.03 -7.84 20.10
CA GLY A 541 -24.14 -8.72 20.86
C GLY A 541 -23.40 -7.96 21.96
N LEU A 542 -22.84 -6.79 21.63
CA LEU A 542 -22.14 -5.94 22.59
C LEU A 542 -23.07 -5.35 23.66
N GLU A 543 -24.26 -4.86 23.30
CA GLU A 543 -25.22 -4.36 24.29
C GLU A 543 -25.65 -5.43 25.29
N LYS A 544 -25.81 -6.69 24.82
CA LYS A 544 -26.04 -7.83 25.73
C LYS A 544 -24.85 -8.08 26.66
N ALA A 545 -23.62 -8.02 26.15
CA ALA A 545 -22.40 -8.25 26.91
C ALA A 545 -22.13 -7.14 27.94
N ILE A 546 -22.38 -5.88 27.57
CA ILE A 546 -22.25 -4.71 28.43
C ILE A 546 -23.25 -4.81 29.60
N LYS A 547 -24.49 -5.15 29.29
CA LYS A 547 -25.51 -5.36 30.31
C LYS A 547 -25.19 -6.53 31.25
N ALA A 548 -24.65 -7.62 30.71
CA ALA A 548 -24.19 -8.76 31.50
C ALA A 548 -23.04 -8.39 32.46
N ALA A 549 -22.20 -7.43 32.08
CA ALA A 549 -21.15 -6.88 32.91
C ALA A 549 -21.64 -5.82 33.93
N GLY A 550 -22.94 -5.45 33.89
CA GLY A 550 -23.56 -4.51 34.83
C GLY A 550 -23.46 -3.04 34.46
N PHE A 551 -23.16 -2.75 33.18
CA PHE A 551 -23.07 -1.38 32.66
C PHE A 551 -24.24 -1.03 31.75
N ASP A 552 -24.46 0.27 31.56
CA ASP A 552 -25.47 0.83 30.64
C ASP A 552 -24.78 1.84 29.70
N VAL A 553 -24.03 1.30 28.73
CA VAL A 553 -23.32 2.05 27.70
C VAL A 553 -23.94 1.71 26.34
N ALA A 554 -24.41 2.73 25.64
CA ALA A 554 -24.96 2.57 24.29
C ALA A 554 -23.85 2.29 23.27
N VAL A 555 -24.09 1.34 22.36
CA VAL A 555 -23.19 1.08 21.22
C VAL A 555 -23.70 1.81 20.00
N PRO A 556 -22.94 2.80 19.46
CA PRO A 556 -23.34 3.53 18.28
C PRO A 556 -23.51 2.63 17.06
N PHE A 557 -24.51 2.90 16.24
CA PHE A 557 -24.76 2.24 14.97
C PHE A 557 -24.98 3.28 13.87
N THR A 558 -24.27 3.15 12.77
CA THR A 558 -24.46 3.94 11.55
C THR A 558 -24.93 3.03 10.43
N SER A 559 -26.12 3.30 9.88
CA SER A 559 -26.71 2.58 8.75
C SER A 559 -26.33 3.24 7.41
N GLY A 560 -26.70 2.60 6.31
CA GLY A 560 -26.54 3.13 4.95
C GLY A 560 -25.56 2.32 4.11
N ARG A 561 -25.14 1.14 4.57
CA ARG A 561 -24.40 0.17 3.74
C ARG A 561 -25.35 -0.47 2.73
N GLY A 562 -24.82 -0.73 1.52
CA GLY A 562 -25.51 -1.48 0.48
C GLY A 562 -25.03 -2.92 0.40
N ASP A 563 -25.74 -3.73 -0.37
CA ASP A 563 -25.41 -5.13 -0.63
C ASP A 563 -24.90 -5.31 -2.06
N ALA A 564 -23.70 -5.87 -2.20
CA ALA A 564 -23.17 -6.30 -3.47
C ALA A 564 -23.73 -7.68 -3.86
N THR A 565 -23.70 -7.97 -5.18
CA THR A 565 -23.93 -9.30 -5.72
C THR A 565 -22.63 -10.05 -5.97
N GLN A 566 -22.71 -11.35 -6.28
CA GLN A 566 -21.53 -12.13 -6.64
C GLN A 566 -20.88 -11.59 -7.93
N GLU A 567 -21.69 -11.15 -8.89
CA GLU A 567 -21.21 -10.59 -10.17
C GLU A 567 -20.52 -9.22 -9.98
N GLN A 568 -20.82 -8.51 -8.90
CA GLN A 568 -20.18 -7.25 -8.51
C GLN A 568 -18.93 -7.47 -7.64
N THR A 569 -18.50 -8.71 -7.44
CA THR A 569 -17.35 -9.06 -6.61
C THR A 569 -16.23 -9.59 -7.50
N ASP A 570 -15.11 -8.86 -7.57
CA ASP A 570 -13.87 -9.31 -8.19
C ASP A 570 -13.23 -10.37 -7.28
N VAL A 571 -13.58 -11.63 -7.52
CA VAL A 571 -13.18 -12.77 -6.67
C VAL A 571 -11.67 -12.87 -6.54
N GLU A 572 -10.94 -12.66 -7.63
CA GLU A 572 -9.48 -12.75 -7.67
C GLU A 572 -8.81 -11.67 -6.83
N SER A 573 -9.18 -10.41 -7.04
CA SER A 573 -8.58 -9.30 -6.30
C SER A 573 -9.11 -9.21 -4.86
N PHE A 574 -10.36 -9.61 -4.61
CA PHE A 574 -10.94 -9.63 -3.26
C PHE A 574 -10.32 -10.72 -2.37
N ALA A 575 -9.78 -11.79 -2.94
CA ALA A 575 -9.08 -12.84 -2.19
C ALA A 575 -7.82 -12.31 -1.46
N TYR A 576 -7.19 -11.23 -1.95
CA TYR A 576 -6.07 -10.59 -1.25
C TYR A 576 -6.46 -9.92 0.08
N LEU A 577 -7.75 -9.70 0.33
CA LEU A 577 -8.25 -9.15 1.59
C LEU A 577 -8.37 -10.20 2.70
N GLU A 578 -8.21 -11.49 2.39
CA GLU A 578 -8.21 -12.55 3.41
C GLU A 578 -7.11 -12.28 4.45
N PRO A 579 -7.49 -12.17 5.74
CA PRO A 579 -6.50 -12.00 6.79
C PRO A 579 -5.54 -13.19 6.85
N LYS A 580 -4.24 -12.93 6.68
CA LYS A 580 -3.18 -13.93 6.90
C LYS A 580 -3.10 -14.35 8.35
N ALA A 581 -3.37 -13.41 9.24
CA ALA A 581 -3.55 -13.62 10.66
C ALA A 581 -4.55 -12.59 11.20
N ASP A 582 -5.23 -12.96 12.27
CA ASP A 582 -6.09 -12.07 13.04
C ASP A 582 -5.83 -12.28 14.55
N GLY A 583 -4.84 -11.56 15.06
CA GLY A 583 -4.47 -11.64 16.48
C GLY A 583 -5.60 -11.26 17.42
N PHE A 584 -6.58 -10.47 16.96
CA PHE A 584 -7.78 -10.12 17.73
C PHE A 584 -8.66 -11.34 18.03
N ARG A 585 -8.56 -12.41 17.23
CA ARG A 585 -9.27 -13.66 17.40
C ARG A 585 -8.35 -14.87 17.57
N ASN A 586 -7.06 -14.65 17.84
CA ASN A 586 -6.04 -15.71 17.93
C ASN A 586 -5.95 -16.60 16.67
N TYR A 587 -6.26 -16.07 15.49
CA TYR A 587 -6.08 -16.75 14.22
C TYR A 587 -4.69 -16.49 13.66
N VAL A 588 -4.00 -17.53 13.25
CA VAL A 588 -2.73 -17.50 12.49
C VAL A 588 -2.86 -18.48 11.34
N GLY A 589 -2.79 -17.99 10.11
CA GLY A 589 -2.85 -18.81 8.90
C GLY A 589 -1.61 -19.70 8.75
N LYS A 590 -1.73 -20.72 7.93
CA LYS A 590 -0.64 -21.69 7.68
C LYS A 590 0.51 -21.07 6.87
N GLY A 591 1.73 -21.47 7.17
CA GLY A 591 2.92 -21.11 6.40
C GLY A 591 3.44 -19.69 6.65
N LEU A 592 2.99 -19.01 7.69
CA LEU A 592 3.53 -17.73 8.09
C LEU A 592 4.82 -17.90 8.88
N SER A 593 5.86 -17.15 8.48
CA SER A 593 7.19 -17.17 9.13
C SER A 593 7.32 -16.14 10.26
N LEU A 594 6.52 -15.07 10.23
CA LEU A 594 6.56 -14.03 11.24
C LEU A 594 5.78 -14.43 12.50
N PRO A 595 6.30 -14.13 13.69
CA PRO A 595 5.59 -14.36 14.95
C PRO A 595 4.22 -13.66 15.01
N ALA A 596 3.25 -14.25 15.71
CA ALA A 596 1.87 -13.77 15.80
C ALA A 596 1.74 -12.33 16.31
N GLU A 597 2.63 -11.91 17.19
CA GLU A 597 2.66 -10.54 17.73
C GLU A 597 2.99 -9.48 16.67
N TYR A 598 3.85 -9.78 15.70
CA TYR A 598 4.11 -8.87 14.58
C TYR A 598 2.92 -8.80 13.62
N GLN A 599 2.27 -9.93 13.40
CA GLN A 599 1.05 -10.03 12.59
C GLN A 599 -0.12 -9.25 13.21
N LEU A 600 -0.22 -9.24 14.56
CA LEU A 600 -1.20 -8.40 15.27
C LEU A 600 -0.97 -6.92 15.01
N ILE A 601 0.29 -6.45 15.12
CA ILE A 601 0.63 -5.04 14.91
C ILE A 601 0.33 -4.63 13.47
N ASP A 602 0.69 -5.47 12.49
CA ASP A 602 0.36 -5.23 11.08
C ASP A 602 -1.16 -5.15 10.85
N LYS A 603 -1.94 -6.08 11.43
CA LYS A 603 -3.41 -6.07 11.35
C LYS A 603 -4.01 -4.80 12.00
N ALA A 604 -3.50 -4.39 13.15
CA ALA A 604 -3.95 -3.17 13.81
C ALA A 604 -3.64 -1.91 12.98
N ASN A 605 -2.47 -1.85 12.32
CA ASN A 605 -2.13 -0.79 11.38
C ASN A 605 -3.08 -0.76 10.19
N LEU A 606 -3.38 -1.91 9.56
CA LEU A 606 -4.33 -2.00 8.45
C LEU A 606 -5.76 -1.57 8.85
N LEU A 607 -6.14 -1.75 10.11
CA LEU A 607 -7.42 -1.26 10.64
C LEU A 607 -7.38 0.20 11.08
N GLY A 608 -6.23 0.87 10.98
CA GLY A 608 -6.04 2.26 11.41
C GLY A 608 -6.12 2.45 12.93
N LEU A 609 -5.82 1.40 13.71
CA LEU A 609 -5.89 1.43 15.17
C LEU A 609 -4.61 1.99 15.79
N SER A 610 -4.77 2.78 16.84
CA SER A 610 -3.69 3.14 17.76
C SER A 610 -3.38 1.99 18.72
N ALA A 611 -2.24 2.07 19.43
CA ALA A 611 -1.86 1.05 20.40
C ALA A 611 -2.87 0.90 21.56
N PRO A 612 -3.44 1.97 22.15
CA PRO A 612 -4.54 1.85 23.14
C PRO A 612 -5.79 1.17 22.54
N GLU A 613 -6.23 1.55 21.33
CA GLU A 613 -7.40 0.95 20.67
C GLU A 613 -7.18 -0.55 20.39
N MET A 614 -6.00 -0.92 19.93
CA MET A 614 -5.61 -2.33 19.77
C MET A 614 -5.67 -3.07 21.10
N THR A 615 -5.13 -2.47 22.17
CA THR A 615 -5.09 -3.07 23.50
C THR A 615 -6.49 -3.36 24.04
N VAL A 616 -7.39 -2.37 24.01
CA VAL A 616 -8.75 -2.52 24.54
C VAL A 616 -9.55 -3.53 23.74
N LEU A 617 -9.39 -3.58 22.40
CA LEU A 617 -10.07 -4.56 21.53
C LEU A 617 -9.62 -5.99 21.83
N ILE A 618 -8.32 -6.23 22.03
CA ILE A 618 -7.82 -7.55 22.42
C ILE A 618 -8.50 -8.00 23.73
N GLY A 619 -8.42 -7.18 24.77
CA GLY A 619 -9.02 -7.54 26.07
C GLY A 619 -10.51 -7.87 25.99
N GLY A 620 -11.27 -7.03 25.26
CA GLY A 620 -12.72 -7.23 25.10
C GLY A 620 -13.08 -8.45 24.27
N LEU A 621 -12.45 -8.65 23.12
CA LEU A 621 -12.73 -9.80 22.26
C LEU A 621 -12.37 -11.12 22.95
N ARG A 622 -11.37 -11.15 23.83
CA ARG A 622 -11.04 -12.32 24.64
C ARG A 622 -12.15 -12.66 25.64
N VAL A 623 -12.61 -11.69 26.42
CA VAL A 623 -13.68 -11.95 27.43
C VAL A 623 -15.02 -12.21 26.75
N LEU A 624 -15.24 -11.79 25.52
CA LEU A 624 -16.41 -12.12 24.71
C LEU A 624 -16.35 -13.50 24.08
N ASP A 625 -15.24 -14.23 24.25
CA ASP A 625 -15.04 -15.62 23.78
C ASP A 625 -15.17 -15.76 22.25
N THR A 626 -14.54 -14.83 21.49
CA THR A 626 -14.66 -14.72 20.02
C THR A 626 -13.50 -15.36 19.27
N ASN A 627 -12.66 -16.15 19.94
CA ASN A 627 -11.48 -16.75 19.34
C ASN A 627 -11.80 -17.70 18.18
N PHE A 628 -10.90 -17.75 17.21
CA PHE A 628 -10.90 -18.72 16.13
C PHE A 628 -10.84 -20.16 16.70
N GLY A 629 -11.64 -21.07 16.14
CA GLY A 629 -11.73 -22.47 16.57
C GLY A 629 -12.27 -22.64 17.99
N GLY A 630 -12.93 -21.63 18.56
CA GLY A 630 -13.49 -21.69 19.91
C GLY A 630 -12.44 -21.90 21.01
N THR A 631 -11.14 -21.60 20.73
CA THR A 631 -10.04 -21.79 21.69
C THR A 631 -10.19 -20.86 22.89
N LYS A 632 -9.69 -21.30 24.06
CA LYS A 632 -9.75 -20.52 25.30
C LYS A 632 -8.45 -19.74 25.58
N LEU A 633 -7.59 -19.60 24.58
CA LEU A 633 -6.37 -18.82 24.70
C LEU A 633 -6.69 -17.34 24.98
N GLY A 634 -6.18 -16.81 26.09
CA GLY A 634 -6.41 -15.43 26.49
C GLY A 634 -7.81 -15.14 27.06
N VAL A 635 -8.70 -16.14 27.19
CA VAL A 635 -10.02 -15.97 27.83
C VAL A 635 -9.83 -15.95 29.36
N PHE A 636 -9.29 -14.83 29.86
CA PHE A 636 -8.93 -14.66 31.28
C PHE A 636 -10.11 -14.15 32.10
N THR A 637 -11.24 -14.86 32.08
CA THR A 637 -12.44 -14.51 32.83
C THR A 637 -13.22 -15.78 33.25
N GLU A 638 -13.93 -15.69 34.35
CA GLU A 638 -14.90 -16.73 34.78
C GLU A 638 -16.29 -16.53 34.16
N ASN A 639 -16.52 -15.38 33.50
CA ASN A 639 -17.82 -15.01 32.91
C ASN A 639 -17.69 -14.68 31.40
N PRO A 640 -17.36 -15.68 30.55
CA PRO A 640 -17.27 -15.44 29.11
C PRO A 640 -18.57 -14.90 28.53
N GLY A 641 -18.47 -13.90 27.64
CA GLY A 641 -19.62 -13.22 27.03
C GLY A 641 -20.09 -11.97 27.77
N ALA A 642 -19.51 -11.64 28.92
CA ALA A 642 -19.68 -10.35 29.60
C ALA A 642 -18.48 -9.43 29.31
N LEU A 643 -18.73 -8.17 28.92
CA LEU A 643 -17.66 -7.21 28.60
C LEU A 643 -17.06 -6.61 29.88
N THR A 644 -16.16 -7.37 30.51
CA THR A 644 -15.45 -6.98 31.73
C THR A 644 -13.98 -6.72 31.44
N ASN A 645 -13.28 -6.02 32.32
CA ASN A 645 -11.82 -5.79 32.22
C ASN A 645 -10.98 -6.97 32.76
N ASP A 646 -11.60 -8.13 32.97
CA ASP A 646 -10.98 -9.32 33.58
C ASP A 646 -9.71 -9.78 32.86
N PHE A 647 -9.64 -9.61 31.54
CA PHE A 647 -8.46 -9.95 30.77
C PHE A 647 -7.21 -9.27 31.36
N PHE A 648 -7.27 -7.96 31.60
CA PHE A 648 -6.14 -7.19 32.11
C PHE A 648 -5.86 -7.49 33.58
N VAL A 649 -6.89 -7.58 34.41
CA VAL A 649 -6.77 -7.93 35.81
C VAL A 649 -6.06 -9.27 36.00
N ASN A 650 -6.49 -10.30 35.24
CA ASN A 650 -5.92 -11.64 35.34
C ASN A 650 -4.56 -11.80 34.65
N LEU A 651 -4.33 -11.06 33.53
CA LEU A 651 -3.02 -11.02 32.86
C LEU A 651 -1.91 -10.49 33.79
N LEU A 652 -2.21 -9.45 34.55
CA LEU A 652 -1.25 -8.79 35.45
C LEU A 652 -1.21 -9.38 36.85
N ASP A 653 -2.07 -10.36 37.16
CA ASP A 653 -2.09 -11.04 38.46
C ASP A 653 -0.82 -11.88 38.67
N MET A 654 0.02 -11.43 39.60
CA MET A 654 1.25 -12.13 39.99
C MET A 654 0.99 -13.43 40.77
N GLY A 655 -0.24 -13.74 41.12
CA GLY A 655 -0.68 -15.05 41.63
C GLY A 655 -0.64 -16.13 40.53
N THR A 656 -0.63 -15.74 39.24
CA THR A 656 -0.47 -16.63 38.11
C THR A 656 1.00 -16.74 37.68
N LYS A 657 1.49 -17.98 37.46
CA LYS A 657 2.82 -18.25 36.90
C LYS A 657 2.65 -18.80 35.48
N TRP A 658 3.21 -18.10 34.51
CA TRP A 658 3.19 -18.53 33.11
C TRP A 658 4.40 -19.38 32.76
N ALA A 659 4.20 -20.42 31.92
CA ALA A 659 5.24 -21.26 31.34
C ALA A 659 4.83 -21.67 29.92
N PRO A 660 5.79 -21.94 29.00
CA PRO A 660 5.48 -22.54 27.71
C PRO A 660 4.67 -23.84 27.87
N SER A 661 3.72 -24.06 26.97
CA SER A 661 2.95 -25.31 26.94
C SER A 661 3.85 -26.51 26.68
N PRO A 662 3.63 -27.67 27.33
CA PRO A 662 4.35 -28.91 27.02
C PRO A 662 4.17 -29.39 25.56
N ALA A 663 3.14 -28.91 24.87
CA ALA A 663 2.90 -29.24 23.46
C ALA A 663 3.86 -28.53 22.50
N ASP A 664 4.64 -27.55 22.99
CA ASP A 664 5.57 -26.73 22.18
C ASP A 664 4.95 -26.13 20.91
N ASP A 665 3.70 -25.68 21.05
CA ASP A 665 2.84 -25.16 19.98
C ASP A 665 2.77 -23.62 19.96
N GLY A 666 3.66 -22.95 20.70
CA GLY A 666 3.69 -21.49 20.85
C GLY A 666 2.62 -20.96 21.83
N THR A 667 1.94 -21.84 22.56
CA THR A 667 1.00 -21.47 23.62
C THR A 667 1.65 -21.52 25.02
N TYR A 668 0.95 -21.01 26.01
CA TYR A 668 1.41 -20.92 27.38
C TYR A 668 0.34 -21.37 28.36
N VAL A 669 0.78 -21.95 29.47
CA VAL A 669 -0.09 -22.36 30.59
C VAL A 669 0.19 -21.47 31.79
N GLY A 670 -0.84 -20.86 32.32
CA GLY A 670 -0.86 -20.10 33.56
C GLY A 670 -1.30 -20.97 34.72
N THR A 671 -0.47 -21.14 35.73
CA THR A 671 -0.76 -21.91 36.93
C THR A 671 -0.84 -21.00 38.17
N ASP A 672 -1.74 -21.29 39.08
CA ASP A 672 -1.79 -20.65 40.38
C ASP A 672 -0.51 -20.96 41.17
N ARG A 673 0.17 -19.95 41.66
CA ARG A 673 1.47 -20.08 42.34
C ARG A 673 1.38 -20.84 43.67
N ALA A 674 0.25 -20.78 44.34
CA ALA A 674 0.08 -21.39 45.64
C ALA A 674 -0.28 -22.88 45.52
N SER A 675 -1.22 -23.21 44.64
CA SER A 675 -1.74 -24.56 44.48
C SER A 675 -1.06 -25.37 43.37
N GLY A 676 -0.44 -24.70 42.38
CA GLY A 676 0.07 -25.33 41.17
C GLY A 676 -1.02 -25.75 40.18
N ALA A 677 -2.30 -25.46 40.45
CA ALA A 677 -3.38 -25.78 39.54
C ALA A 677 -3.34 -24.90 38.27
N GLU A 678 -3.67 -25.47 37.13
CA GLU A 678 -3.88 -24.74 35.91
C GLU A 678 -5.04 -23.75 36.06
N LYS A 679 -4.86 -22.50 35.63
CA LYS A 679 -5.84 -21.42 35.76
C LYS A 679 -6.28 -20.92 34.38
N PHE A 680 -5.34 -20.65 33.47
CA PHE A 680 -5.60 -20.12 32.15
C PHE A 680 -4.59 -20.66 31.12
N THR A 681 -4.94 -20.52 29.84
CA THR A 681 -4.03 -20.71 28.71
C THR A 681 -3.92 -19.42 27.90
N ALA A 682 -2.77 -19.18 27.27
CA ALA A 682 -2.50 -17.97 26.53
C ALA A 682 -1.74 -18.23 25.23
N SER A 683 -1.91 -17.36 24.26
CA SER A 683 -1.06 -17.24 23.10
C SER A 683 0.10 -16.25 23.35
N ARG A 684 1.05 -16.17 22.41
CA ARG A 684 2.08 -15.13 22.39
C ARG A 684 1.47 -13.73 22.36
N VAL A 685 0.38 -13.56 21.57
CA VAL A 685 -0.36 -12.30 21.48
C VAL A 685 -0.88 -11.85 22.83
N ASP A 686 -1.49 -12.76 23.60
CA ASP A 686 -2.08 -12.42 24.90
C ASP A 686 -1.02 -11.96 25.90
N LEU A 687 0.10 -12.69 25.98
CA LEU A 687 1.18 -12.36 26.92
C LEU A 687 2.01 -11.15 26.50
N LEU A 688 1.94 -10.72 25.24
CA LEU A 688 2.59 -9.50 24.76
C LEU A 688 2.16 -8.27 25.58
N PHE A 689 0.87 -8.19 25.93
CA PHE A 689 0.31 -7.06 26.70
C PHE A 689 0.77 -7.02 28.18
N GLY A 690 1.32 -8.13 28.67
CA GLY A 690 1.97 -8.17 29.99
C GLY A 690 3.50 -8.02 29.94
N SER A 691 4.12 -8.24 28.77
CA SER A 691 5.58 -8.29 28.62
C SER A 691 6.19 -7.07 27.92
N ASN A 692 5.56 -6.55 26.86
CA ASN A 692 6.02 -5.31 26.24
C ASN A 692 5.72 -4.12 27.14
N SER A 693 6.71 -3.32 27.48
CA SER A 693 6.60 -2.26 28.49
C SER A 693 5.55 -1.19 28.16
N GLN A 694 5.40 -0.83 26.88
CA GLN A 694 4.42 0.17 26.44
C GLN A 694 3.00 -0.41 26.44
N LEU A 695 2.80 -1.61 25.91
CA LEU A 695 1.48 -2.27 25.92
C LEU A 695 1.05 -2.63 27.34
N ARG A 696 2.01 -3.02 28.22
CA ARG A 696 1.70 -3.26 29.62
C ARG A 696 1.26 -1.98 30.34
N ALA A 697 1.84 -0.83 30.02
CA ALA A 697 1.38 0.44 30.61
C ALA A 697 -0.09 0.73 30.28
N PHE A 698 -0.56 0.40 29.06
CA PHE A 698 -1.99 0.48 28.72
C PHE A 698 -2.82 -0.60 29.45
N ALA A 699 -2.31 -1.82 29.52
CA ALA A 699 -2.97 -2.90 30.24
C ALA A 699 -3.14 -2.59 31.73
N GLU A 700 -2.15 -1.94 32.37
CA GLU A 700 -2.21 -1.50 33.76
C GLU A 700 -3.35 -0.49 33.98
N VAL A 701 -3.54 0.48 33.08
CA VAL A 701 -4.68 1.42 33.15
C VAL A 701 -6.02 0.68 33.14
N TYR A 702 -6.20 -0.29 32.23
CA TYR A 702 -7.46 -1.03 32.16
C TYR A 702 -7.64 -2.06 33.28
N ALA A 703 -6.57 -2.44 34.00
CA ALA A 703 -6.65 -3.33 35.15
C ALA A 703 -6.99 -2.61 36.47
N GLU A 704 -6.97 -1.26 36.52
CA GLU A 704 -7.32 -0.49 37.70
C GLU A 704 -8.76 -0.72 38.17
N ASP A 705 -8.99 -0.68 39.48
CA ASP A 705 -10.32 -0.91 40.06
C ASP A 705 -11.38 0.07 39.57
N GLU A 706 -10.99 1.31 39.29
CA GLU A 706 -11.87 2.38 38.80
C GLU A 706 -12.04 2.37 37.27
N ALA A 707 -11.25 1.58 36.55
CA ALA A 707 -11.20 1.62 35.08
C ALA A 707 -12.28 0.77 34.38
N LYS A 708 -13.13 0.07 35.13
CA LYS A 708 -14.13 -0.87 34.54
C LYS A 708 -15.06 -0.22 33.53
N GLN A 709 -15.59 0.96 33.86
CA GLN A 709 -16.46 1.70 32.93
C GLN A 709 -15.67 2.29 31.78
N LYS A 710 -14.48 2.87 32.06
CA LYS A 710 -13.59 3.38 31.01
C LYS A 710 -13.23 2.30 30.00
N PHE A 711 -12.94 1.09 30.45
CA PHE A 711 -12.66 -0.05 29.55
C PHE A 711 -13.82 -0.31 28.59
N VAL A 712 -15.06 -0.34 29.09
CA VAL A 712 -16.25 -0.55 28.27
C VAL A 712 -16.44 0.57 27.26
N GLU A 713 -16.28 1.83 27.68
CA GLU A 713 -16.44 3.00 26.82
C GLU A 713 -15.36 3.05 25.72
N ASP A 714 -14.09 2.82 26.07
CA ASP A 714 -12.99 2.79 25.13
C ASP A 714 -13.09 1.61 24.15
N PHE A 715 -13.56 0.43 24.63
CA PHE A 715 -13.84 -0.71 23.76
C PHE A 715 -14.93 -0.37 22.74
N VAL A 716 -16.04 0.22 23.19
CA VAL A 716 -17.14 0.61 22.30
C VAL A 716 -16.66 1.63 21.25
N ALA A 717 -15.83 2.59 21.66
CA ALA A 717 -15.27 3.58 20.74
C ALA A 717 -14.37 2.94 19.68
N ALA A 718 -13.44 2.07 20.07
CA ALA A 718 -12.54 1.36 19.17
C ALA A 718 -13.30 0.38 18.25
N TRP A 719 -14.28 -0.34 18.78
CA TRP A 719 -15.17 -1.19 17.98
C TRP A 719 -15.94 -0.41 16.93
N THR A 720 -16.56 0.71 17.33
CA THR A 720 -17.32 1.58 16.42
C THR A 720 -16.44 2.13 15.30
N LYS A 721 -15.19 2.48 15.60
CA LYS A 721 -14.20 2.89 14.61
C LYS A 721 -13.98 1.82 13.55
N VAL A 722 -13.75 0.56 13.95
CA VAL A 722 -13.57 -0.57 13.01
C VAL A 722 -14.84 -0.83 12.23
N ALA A 723 -16.00 -0.86 12.90
CA ALA A 723 -17.29 -1.14 12.27
C ALA A 723 -17.69 -0.09 11.23
N ASN A 724 -17.23 1.17 11.36
CA ASN A 724 -17.54 2.27 10.45
C ASN A 724 -16.40 2.63 9.49
N SER A 725 -15.29 1.88 9.47
CA SER A 725 -14.14 2.19 8.61
C SER A 725 -14.46 2.16 7.11
N ASP A 726 -15.53 1.49 6.71
CA ASP A 726 -16.03 1.36 5.33
C ASP A 726 -17.11 2.37 4.92
N LEU A 727 -17.45 3.30 5.79
CA LEU A 727 -18.40 4.38 5.51
C LEU A 727 -17.64 5.67 5.14
N PHE A 728 -17.89 6.21 3.94
CA PHE A 728 -17.15 7.34 3.38
C PHE A 728 -18.08 8.48 2.97
#